data_eb52b005f52fae88683a2e0c00276c70
#
_entry.id   eb52b005f52fae88683a2e0c00276c70
#
_cell.length_a   1.000
_cell.length_b   1.000
_cell.length_c   1.000
_cell.angle_alpha   90.00
_cell.angle_beta   90.00
_cell.angle_gamma   90.00
#
_symmetry.space_group_name_H-M   'P 1'
#
loop_
_entity.id
_entity.type
_entity.pdbx_description
1 polymer ?
#
loop_
_entity_poly.entity_id
_entity_poly.type
_entity_poly.pdbx_seq_one_letter_code
_entity_poly.pdbx_strand_id
1 'polypeptide(L)'
;MKKIIFTLCVASLMSFTLLAQDAIIKGRVVDTNSSEAIPSVEIRILSSDYNTQTDEKGMFIITSNTLPQGEQILVISKPNYITQSIPITVQNGETINLDPIIMDLDLTELESQIGVITLSDNELDGDLGGAATNVSGLLQASRDVFLSAAAFDFSATFFRPRGLDNANGKVLINGIEMNKQFNGRPQWGDWGGLNDVQRNREFTMGLKANDYTFGDLAGTTNMVMRASKYRKSSRVSYAAANRSYNGRIMGSYHSGLSKTGWAYSFLASRRFGNEGYIDGTLYDANSFFASVEKKINNAHSLNFTAFYTPNRRGRSTAITQEVKDLKGIQYNPNWGYQDGNIRNSRVRNIKEPVFMLNHYWKINDKTNLNTNASYQTGSIGNTRVDQGGTRLVIIEGQEAYIGGGRNPLGNYYQRLPSYFLQDPNPTPGDFQNAYLAQQEFVNNGQLDWESLYRANALSTATGGNSIYAIQEDRIDDTQMTVNTIFDTQISDNILLNASINYRNLKSENFAEVKDLLGGTGFLDVDFFAESEDGEVDFSVGDVAQSDLRNRNRIAKVGDRYKYNYEINADVLSGFVQAQFKYNRVDFYLGASITNTNYQRNGLFENGNYQGAESFGKGEKQSFTDFSFKGGATYKISGRHLIDVNLGSLSKAPTIRNTFTNARQNNNVTIGLESEKIQNIDIGYIYRSPIVKARLTGFYSNFSKGTDLGFYFTENLGGLGLEQDAFIQEVMTNVGKQHIGAELGIEAQVTPTIKLKGAASVGQYTFNNNPNLYITSDDLDGPITFGDGTTKLKNYHVAGGPERAYQVGFEYRDPKFWWVGLTTNYFSNAYVDVNNLSRSDNFTTDFDGQPFNDYDPEVANELLKQEKFDDYVLVNIVGGKSWKINQYYVGFFATINNALDQEYITGGFEQGRKSNYRDLKEDRSRENGSVFGSRYFFGTGASYYVNVYVRF
;
A
#
# COMPACT_ATOMS: atom_id res chain seq x y z
N MET A 1 68.69 -41.38 26.90
CA MET A 1 67.87 -40.31 26.44
C MET A 1 68.18 -39.81 25.01
N LYS A 2 69.42 -39.75 24.54
CA LYS A 2 69.72 -39.28 23.16
C LYS A 2 69.29 -40.22 22.01
N LYS A 3 69.16 -41.53 22.24
CA LYS A 3 68.66 -42.48 21.19
C LYS A 3 67.15 -42.53 21.03
N ILE A 4 66.38 -42.14 22.06
CA ILE A 4 64.92 -42.10 22.00
C ILE A 4 64.44 -40.83 21.25
N ILE A 5 65.16 -39.72 21.38
CA ILE A 5 64.84 -38.48 20.69
C ILE A 5 65.09 -38.61 19.17
N PHE A 6 66.11 -39.36 18.77
CA PHE A 6 66.40 -39.56 17.31
C PHE A 6 65.36 -40.50 16.65
N THR A 7 64.89 -41.50 17.39
CA THR A 7 63.81 -42.37 16.87
C THR A 7 62.44 -41.64 16.80
N LEU A 8 62.17 -40.73 17.71
CA LEU A 8 60.94 -39.87 17.63
C LEU A 8 61.04 -38.83 16.52
N CYS A 9 62.23 -38.29 16.23
CA CYS A 9 62.42 -37.35 15.12
C CYS A 9 62.36 -38.03 13.75
N VAL A 10 62.78 -39.31 13.64
CA VAL A 10 62.69 -40.07 12.39
C VAL A 10 61.25 -40.59 12.17
N ALA A 11 60.50 -40.87 13.24
CA ALA A 11 59.08 -41.24 13.15
C ALA A 11 58.18 -40.01 12.79
N SER A 12 58.60 -38.77 13.11
CA SER A 12 57.89 -37.58 12.71
C SER A 12 58.15 -37.12 11.27
N LEU A 13 59.11 -37.71 10.58
CA LEU A 13 59.46 -37.42 9.19
C LEU A 13 58.89 -38.44 8.18
N MET A 14 58.12 -39.44 8.63
CA MET A 14 57.22 -40.17 7.77
C MET A 14 55.92 -39.41 7.66
N SER A 15 55.93 -38.27 6.97
CA SER A 15 54.80 -37.62 6.40
C SER A 15 54.13 -38.64 5.48
N PHE A 16 53.02 -39.25 5.94
CA PHE A 16 52.10 -39.91 5.02
C PHE A 16 51.73 -38.85 3.94
N THR A 17 52.25 -38.98 2.78
CA THR A 17 51.66 -38.43 1.59
C THR A 17 50.29 -39.11 1.47
N LEU A 18 49.25 -38.56 2.11
CA LEU A 18 47.91 -38.79 1.74
C LEU A 18 47.84 -38.36 0.28
N LEU A 19 47.88 -39.33 -0.63
CA LEU A 19 47.48 -39.10 -2.00
C LEU A 19 46.01 -38.60 -1.89
N ALA A 20 45.80 -37.27 -2.06
CA ALA A 20 44.48 -36.67 -2.14
C ALA A 20 43.77 -37.41 -3.27
N GLN A 21 42.81 -38.26 -2.94
CA GLN A 21 41.98 -38.94 -3.93
C GLN A 21 41.06 -37.87 -4.55
N ASP A 22 40.92 -37.95 -5.86
CA ASP A 22 40.06 -37.01 -6.60
C ASP A 22 38.60 -37.10 -6.12
N ALA A 23 37.98 -35.97 -5.82
CA ALA A 23 36.54 -35.88 -5.72
C ALA A 23 35.93 -35.82 -7.13
N ILE A 24 34.87 -36.59 -7.35
CA ILE A 24 34.24 -36.73 -8.66
C ILE A 24 32.77 -36.32 -8.54
N ILE A 25 32.34 -35.34 -9.36
CA ILE A 25 30.95 -34.91 -9.47
C ILE A 25 30.45 -35.28 -10.87
N LYS A 26 29.37 -36.08 -10.95
CA LYS A 26 28.75 -36.53 -12.21
C LYS A 26 27.28 -36.19 -12.24
N GLY A 27 26.79 -35.84 -13.40
CA GLY A 27 25.37 -35.59 -13.60
C GLY A 27 24.99 -35.60 -15.08
N ARG A 28 23.71 -35.55 -15.33
CA ARG A 28 23.11 -35.42 -16.66
C ARG A 28 22.13 -34.27 -16.67
N VAL A 29 22.18 -33.45 -17.73
CA VAL A 29 21.25 -32.33 -17.93
C VAL A 29 20.28 -32.64 -19.07
N VAL A 30 18.99 -32.48 -18.80
CA VAL A 30 17.91 -32.79 -19.76
C VAL A 30 16.90 -31.63 -19.82
N ASP A 31 16.24 -31.48 -20.97
CA ASP A 31 15.16 -30.51 -21.17
C ASP A 31 13.85 -30.97 -20.51
N THR A 32 13.16 -30.07 -19.86
CA THR A 32 11.90 -30.37 -19.13
C THR A 32 10.79 -30.88 -20.01
N ASN A 33 10.68 -30.40 -21.25
CA ASN A 33 9.54 -30.70 -22.11
C ASN A 33 9.77 -31.90 -23.00
N SER A 34 11.00 -32.06 -23.54
CA SER A 34 11.34 -33.13 -24.45
C SER A 34 12.01 -34.31 -23.76
N SER A 35 12.53 -34.14 -22.54
CA SER A 35 13.41 -35.10 -21.85
C SER A 35 14.68 -35.43 -22.64
N GLU A 36 14.98 -34.66 -23.67
CA GLU A 36 16.19 -34.81 -24.48
C GLU A 36 17.42 -34.28 -23.73
N ALA A 37 18.58 -34.83 -24.03
CA ALA A 37 19.83 -34.35 -23.48
C ALA A 37 20.16 -32.93 -23.97
N ILE A 38 20.64 -32.06 -23.08
CA ILE A 38 21.08 -30.74 -23.44
C ILE A 38 22.62 -30.72 -23.50
N PRO A 39 23.23 -30.59 -24.64
CA PRO A 39 24.69 -30.48 -24.80
C PRO A 39 25.16 -29.05 -24.52
N SER A 40 26.46 -28.88 -24.28
CA SER A 40 27.15 -27.59 -24.09
C SER A 40 26.49 -26.71 -22.99
N VAL A 41 26.00 -27.32 -21.92
CA VAL A 41 25.58 -26.62 -20.71
C VAL A 41 26.83 -26.36 -19.87
N GLU A 42 27.07 -25.13 -19.47
CA GLU A 42 28.15 -24.75 -18.58
C GLU A 42 27.82 -25.18 -17.15
N ILE A 43 28.74 -25.93 -16.53
CA ILE A 43 28.65 -26.40 -15.15
C ILE A 43 29.85 -25.83 -14.39
N ARG A 44 29.59 -25.03 -13.36
CA ARG A 44 30.67 -24.44 -12.55
C ARG A 44 30.37 -24.54 -11.06
N ILE A 45 31.41 -24.59 -10.27
CA ILE A 45 31.30 -24.47 -8.80
C ILE A 45 31.45 -22.99 -8.44
N LEU A 46 30.45 -22.42 -7.77
CA LEU A 46 30.30 -20.97 -7.56
C LEU A 46 31.51 -20.32 -6.85
N SER A 47 32.19 -21.04 -5.97
CA SER A 47 33.34 -20.58 -5.16
C SER A 47 34.71 -20.96 -5.74
N SER A 48 34.76 -21.46 -6.96
CA SER A 48 36.01 -21.90 -7.61
C SER A 48 36.05 -21.55 -9.09
N ASP A 49 37.23 -21.68 -9.69
CA ASP A 49 37.43 -21.51 -11.13
C ASP A 49 37.10 -22.80 -11.93
N TYR A 50 36.64 -23.84 -11.26
CA TYR A 50 36.30 -25.10 -11.95
C TYR A 50 35.02 -24.96 -12.74
N ASN A 51 35.13 -25.19 -14.04
CA ASN A 51 34.01 -25.28 -14.95
C ASN A 51 34.17 -26.47 -15.89
N THR A 52 33.05 -26.98 -16.39
CA THR A 52 32.98 -27.98 -17.45
C THR A 52 31.72 -27.76 -18.27
N GLN A 53 31.60 -28.50 -19.38
CA GLN A 53 30.38 -28.46 -20.19
C GLN A 53 29.82 -29.86 -20.38
N THR A 54 28.50 -29.96 -20.60
CA THR A 54 27.87 -31.24 -20.94
C THR A 54 28.22 -31.66 -22.35
N ASP A 55 28.40 -32.98 -22.53
CA ASP A 55 28.59 -33.64 -23.85
C ASP A 55 27.27 -33.72 -24.65
N GLU A 56 27.29 -34.36 -25.83
CA GLU A 56 26.13 -34.51 -26.71
C GLU A 56 25.00 -35.36 -26.05
N LYS A 57 25.32 -36.14 -25.02
CA LYS A 57 24.36 -36.94 -24.23
C LYS A 57 23.90 -36.21 -22.96
N GLY A 58 24.28 -34.93 -22.82
CA GLY A 58 23.98 -34.09 -21.65
C GLY A 58 24.72 -34.49 -20.39
N MET A 59 25.76 -35.36 -20.50
CA MET A 59 26.55 -35.82 -19.35
C MET A 59 27.69 -34.84 -19.06
N PHE A 60 28.01 -34.66 -17.77
CA PHE A 60 29.18 -33.91 -17.32
C PHE A 60 29.90 -34.64 -16.20
N ILE A 61 31.20 -34.42 -16.12
CA ILE A 61 32.07 -34.94 -15.05
C ILE A 61 33.03 -33.82 -14.65
N ILE A 62 33.11 -33.53 -13.34
CA ILE A 62 34.15 -32.72 -12.74
C ILE A 62 35.01 -33.65 -11.87
N THR A 63 36.30 -33.69 -12.12
CA THR A 63 37.26 -34.51 -11.37
C THR A 63 38.46 -33.67 -10.98
N SER A 64 38.74 -33.54 -9.68
CA SER A 64 39.91 -32.85 -9.20
C SER A 64 40.18 -33.15 -7.72
N ASN A 65 41.45 -33.16 -7.34
CA ASN A 65 41.87 -33.27 -5.96
C ASN A 65 42.02 -31.88 -5.26
N THR A 66 41.78 -30.79 -5.97
CA THR A 66 41.83 -29.42 -5.48
C THR A 66 40.43 -28.75 -5.44
N LEU A 67 39.35 -29.54 -5.59
CA LEU A 67 37.98 -29.04 -5.41
C LEU A 67 37.79 -28.50 -4.00
N PRO A 68 37.13 -27.33 -3.83
CA PRO A 68 36.77 -26.84 -2.52
C PRO A 68 35.92 -27.87 -1.76
N GLN A 69 36.37 -28.26 -0.57
CA GLN A 69 35.73 -29.28 0.27
C GLN A 69 34.56 -28.67 1.05
N GLY A 70 33.63 -29.54 1.47
CA GLY A 70 32.44 -29.13 2.21
C GLY A 70 31.27 -28.72 1.30
N GLU A 71 30.39 -27.89 1.81
CA GLU A 71 29.24 -27.42 1.09
C GLU A 71 29.62 -26.47 -0.04
N GLN A 72 29.18 -26.79 -1.27
CA GLN A 72 29.42 -26.02 -2.47
C GLN A 72 28.12 -25.81 -3.25
N ILE A 73 28.07 -24.79 -4.10
CA ILE A 73 26.94 -24.56 -5.01
C ILE A 73 27.40 -24.83 -6.43
N LEU A 74 26.76 -25.81 -7.07
CA LEU A 74 26.94 -26.13 -8.48
C LEU A 74 26.00 -25.24 -9.30
N VAL A 75 26.52 -24.39 -10.16
CA VAL A 75 25.75 -23.52 -11.05
C VAL A 75 25.74 -24.14 -12.44
N ILE A 76 24.55 -24.33 -12.97
CA ILE A 76 24.29 -24.95 -14.28
C ILE A 76 23.62 -23.89 -15.15
N SER A 77 24.29 -23.45 -16.22
CA SER A 77 23.83 -22.37 -17.08
C SER A 77 24.02 -22.67 -18.56
N LYS A 78 23.06 -22.24 -19.35
CA LYS A 78 23.12 -22.24 -20.81
C LYS A 78 22.26 -21.11 -21.36
N PRO A 79 22.70 -20.39 -22.41
CA PRO A 79 21.84 -19.40 -23.09
C PRO A 79 20.49 -20.02 -23.46
N ASN A 80 19.41 -19.27 -23.28
CA ASN A 80 18.02 -19.66 -23.49
C ASN A 80 17.47 -20.71 -22.50
N TYR A 81 18.21 -21.07 -21.47
CA TYR A 81 17.75 -21.92 -20.35
C TYR A 81 17.89 -21.22 -19.02
N ILE A 82 17.01 -21.57 -18.08
CA ILE A 82 17.07 -20.99 -16.75
C ILE A 82 18.21 -21.59 -15.97
N THR A 83 19.10 -20.71 -15.50
CA THR A 83 20.21 -21.09 -14.64
C THR A 83 19.72 -21.79 -13.39
N GLN A 84 20.24 -23.02 -13.13
CA GLN A 84 19.99 -23.79 -11.92
C GLN A 84 21.18 -23.63 -10.94
N SER A 85 20.87 -23.62 -9.65
CA SER A 85 21.89 -23.65 -8.59
C SER A 85 21.57 -24.80 -7.65
N ILE A 86 22.48 -25.79 -7.58
CA ILE A 86 22.29 -27.02 -6.80
C ILE A 86 23.33 -27.05 -5.68
N PRO A 87 22.91 -27.09 -4.40
CA PRO A 87 23.83 -27.31 -3.31
C PRO A 87 24.35 -28.77 -3.31
N ILE A 88 25.66 -28.93 -3.17
CA ILE A 88 26.35 -30.22 -3.10
C ILE A 88 27.34 -30.20 -1.94
N THR A 89 27.66 -31.38 -1.38
CA THR A 89 28.73 -31.52 -0.37
C THR A 89 29.88 -32.30 -0.99
N VAL A 90 31.02 -31.63 -1.14
CA VAL A 90 32.23 -32.21 -1.77
C VAL A 90 33.15 -32.81 -0.68
N GLN A 91 33.53 -34.06 -0.83
CA GLN A 91 34.52 -34.74 0.02
C GLN A 91 35.56 -35.44 -0.86
N ASN A 92 36.84 -35.36 -0.48
CA ASN A 92 37.92 -36.00 -1.19
C ASN A 92 37.73 -37.55 -1.25
N GLY A 93 37.90 -38.13 -2.44
CA GLY A 93 37.76 -39.52 -2.66
C GLY A 93 36.29 -39.98 -2.84
N GLU A 94 35.31 -39.06 -2.76
CA GLU A 94 33.92 -39.41 -2.94
C GLU A 94 33.43 -39.08 -4.37
N THR A 95 32.55 -39.98 -4.90
CA THR A 95 31.87 -39.74 -6.17
C THR A 95 30.43 -39.30 -5.91
N ILE A 96 30.12 -38.06 -6.23
CA ILE A 96 28.77 -37.50 -6.16
C ILE A 96 28.08 -37.75 -7.49
N ASN A 97 27.06 -38.61 -7.50
CA ASN A 97 26.19 -38.81 -8.66
C ASN A 97 24.90 -38.01 -8.46
N LEU A 98 24.74 -36.98 -9.28
CA LEU A 98 23.51 -36.15 -9.23
C LEU A 98 22.41 -36.83 -10.05
N ASP A 99 21.19 -36.74 -9.53
CA ASP A 99 19.98 -37.06 -10.30
C ASP A 99 19.92 -36.19 -11.59
N PRO A 100 19.20 -36.63 -12.63
CA PRO A 100 19.10 -35.83 -13.83
C PRO A 100 18.63 -34.41 -13.56
N ILE A 101 19.43 -33.44 -13.93
CA ILE A 101 19.18 -32.03 -13.78
C ILE A 101 18.25 -31.59 -14.89
N ILE A 102 17.07 -31.14 -14.52
CA ILE A 102 16.05 -30.73 -15.49
C ILE A 102 16.20 -29.22 -15.70
N MET A 103 16.49 -28.78 -16.94
CA MET A 103 16.50 -27.38 -17.30
C MET A 103 15.29 -27.01 -18.12
N ASP A 104 14.70 -25.89 -17.78
CA ASP A 104 13.61 -25.26 -18.53
C ASP A 104 14.17 -24.26 -19.54
N LEU A 105 13.62 -24.24 -20.78
CA LEU A 105 13.89 -23.16 -21.72
C LEU A 105 13.46 -21.84 -21.12
N ASP A 106 14.38 -20.87 -21.08
CA ASP A 106 14.05 -19.50 -20.72
C ASP A 106 13.49 -18.79 -21.94
N LEU A 107 12.17 -18.86 -22.05
CA LEU A 107 11.44 -18.18 -23.12
C LEU A 107 11.48 -16.65 -22.96
N THR A 108 11.97 -16.14 -21.84
CA THR A 108 12.11 -14.70 -21.60
C THR A 108 13.39 -14.13 -22.21
N GLU A 109 14.45 -14.91 -22.38
CA GLU A 109 15.66 -14.48 -23.11
C GLU A 109 15.45 -14.39 -24.63
N LEU A 110 14.52 -15.15 -25.19
CA LEU A 110 14.19 -15.11 -26.63
C LEU A 110 13.47 -13.83 -27.07
N GLU A 111 12.89 -13.09 -26.11
CA GLU A 111 12.33 -11.76 -26.33
C GLU A 111 13.08 -10.82 -25.39
N SER A 112 14.03 -10.06 -25.87
CA SER A 112 14.90 -9.13 -25.13
C SER A 112 14.12 -8.20 -24.17
N GLN A 113 13.66 -8.72 -23.05
CA GLN A 113 13.15 -7.94 -21.91
C GLN A 113 14.18 -8.01 -20.80
N ILE A 114 15.12 -7.07 -20.84
CA ILE A 114 16.07 -6.83 -19.80
C ILE A 114 15.28 -6.28 -18.61
N GLY A 115 15.12 -7.07 -17.54
CA GLY A 115 14.57 -6.56 -16.28
C GLY A 115 13.47 -7.37 -15.60
N VAL A 116 12.91 -8.39 -16.25
CA VAL A 116 11.86 -9.21 -15.60
C VAL A 116 12.44 -10.03 -14.44
N ILE A 117 11.95 -9.77 -13.24
CA ILE A 117 12.24 -10.56 -12.05
C ILE A 117 11.08 -11.51 -11.79
N THR A 118 11.37 -12.80 -11.74
CA THR A 118 10.39 -13.80 -11.33
C THR A 118 10.49 -13.99 -9.81
N LEU A 119 9.41 -13.69 -9.09
CA LEU A 119 9.35 -13.91 -7.66
C LEU A 119 9.25 -15.40 -7.36
N SER A 120 9.98 -15.84 -6.34
CA SER A 120 9.90 -17.20 -5.81
C SER A 120 8.56 -17.43 -5.11
N ASP A 121 8.19 -18.72 -4.90
CA ASP A 121 6.97 -19.07 -4.19
C ASP A 121 6.93 -18.47 -2.77
N ASN A 122 8.08 -18.38 -2.10
CA ASN A 122 8.20 -17.81 -0.76
C ASN A 122 7.97 -16.31 -0.73
N GLU A 123 8.45 -15.57 -1.75
CA GLU A 123 8.25 -14.13 -1.87
C GLU A 123 6.79 -13.78 -2.21
N LEU A 124 6.10 -14.66 -2.96
CA LEU A 124 4.68 -14.47 -3.31
C LEU A 124 3.74 -14.85 -2.16
N ASP A 125 4.09 -15.92 -1.43
CA ASP A 125 3.25 -16.48 -0.38
C ASP A 125 3.35 -15.70 0.94
N GLY A 126 4.36 -14.85 1.09
CA GLY A 126 4.46 -13.88 2.18
C GLY A 126 3.40 -12.77 2.16
N ASP A 127 2.28 -12.97 1.43
CA ASP A 127 1.14 -12.04 1.35
C ASP A 127 0.38 -11.98 2.69
N LEU A 128 0.97 -11.30 3.61
CA LEU A 128 0.37 -10.93 4.89
C LEU A 128 -0.47 -9.66 4.67
N GLY A 129 -1.57 -9.73 4.00
CA GLY A 129 -2.66 -8.72 3.90
C GLY A 129 -2.36 -7.21 4.10
N GLY A 130 -1.19 -6.85 4.59
CA GLY A 130 -0.72 -5.50 4.90
C GLY A 130 0.39 -5.00 3.97
N ALA A 131 1.30 -5.86 3.52
CA ALA A 131 2.41 -5.45 2.64
C ALA A 131 1.93 -4.97 1.27
N ALA A 132 0.85 -5.56 0.76
CA ALA A 132 0.25 -5.18 -0.51
C ALA A 132 -0.54 -3.86 -0.48
N THR A 133 -0.82 -3.28 0.69
CA THR A 133 -1.55 -2.01 0.80
C THR A 133 -0.66 -0.78 0.93
N ASN A 134 0.64 -0.99 1.11
CA ASN A 134 1.64 0.05 1.34
C ASN A 134 2.61 0.20 0.17
N VAL A 135 3.52 1.19 0.24
CA VAL A 135 4.64 1.39 -0.70
C VAL A 135 5.46 0.12 -0.88
N SER A 136 5.56 -0.71 0.15
CA SER A 136 6.23 -2.00 0.13
C SER A 136 5.76 -2.92 -1.00
N GLY A 137 4.48 -2.90 -1.37
CA GLY A 137 3.96 -3.66 -2.50
C GLY A 137 4.60 -3.32 -3.85
N LEU A 138 5.03 -2.06 -4.04
CA LEU A 138 5.79 -1.62 -5.21
C LEU A 138 7.20 -2.23 -5.25
N LEU A 139 7.81 -2.47 -4.10
CA LEU A 139 9.22 -2.83 -3.97
C LEU A 139 9.48 -4.34 -4.03
N GLN A 140 8.44 -5.18 -3.97
CA GLN A 140 8.57 -6.65 -3.89
C GLN A 140 9.39 -7.28 -5.01
N ALA A 141 9.44 -6.66 -6.18
CA ALA A 141 10.22 -7.15 -7.31
C ALA A 141 11.68 -6.71 -7.30
N SER A 142 12.12 -5.91 -6.33
CA SER A 142 13.50 -5.48 -6.25
C SER A 142 14.41 -6.57 -5.67
N ARG A 143 15.58 -6.77 -6.29
CA ARG A 143 16.65 -7.61 -5.74
C ARG A 143 17.70 -6.81 -4.95
N ASP A 144 17.46 -5.54 -4.75
CA ASP A 144 18.24 -4.70 -3.86
C ASP A 144 17.96 -5.07 -2.41
N VAL A 145 19.01 -5.20 -1.60
CA VAL A 145 18.90 -5.70 -0.21
C VAL A 145 18.05 -4.76 0.64
N PHE A 146 18.27 -3.45 0.54
CA PHE A 146 17.48 -2.47 1.29
C PHE A 146 16.01 -2.47 0.85
N LEU A 147 15.76 -2.44 -0.45
CA LEU A 147 14.39 -2.44 -0.96
C LEU A 147 13.64 -3.74 -0.63
N SER A 148 14.35 -4.87 -0.60
CA SER A 148 13.79 -6.14 -0.14
C SER A 148 13.42 -6.08 1.35
N ALA A 149 14.30 -5.55 2.22
CA ALA A 149 13.98 -5.33 3.64
C ALA A 149 12.76 -4.41 3.81
N ALA A 150 12.72 -3.29 3.05
CA ALA A 150 11.58 -2.37 3.07
C ALA A 150 10.27 -3.02 2.63
N ALA A 151 10.31 -3.93 1.63
CA ALA A 151 9.14 -4.61 1.11
C ALA A 151 8.56 -5.67 2.07
N PHE A 152 9.41 -6.39 2.78
CA PHE A 152 8.99 -7.57 3.54
C PHE A 152 9.11 -7.38 5.06
N ASP A 153 10.23 -6.85 5.55
CA ASP A 153 10.49 -6.75 6.98
C ASP A 153 9.96 -5.44 7.59
N PHE A 154 10.13 -4.31 6.90
CA PHE A 154 9.66 -3.00 7.39
C PHE A 154 8.19 -2.71 7.10
N SER A 155 7.55 -3.51 6.24
CA SER A 155 6.17 -3.29 5.80
C SER A 155 5.13 -3.32 6.93
N ALA A 156 5.39 -4.08 7.99
CA ALA A 156 4.48 -4.18 9.14
C ALA A 156 4.32 -2.87 9.91
N THR A 157 5.29 -1.96 9.78
CA THR A 157 5.35 -0.66 10.48
C THR A 157 4.86 0.50 9.63
N PHE A 158 4.31 0.24 8.44
CA PHE A 158 3.96 1.25 7.45
C PHE A 158 5.14 2.14 7.03
N PHE A 159 6.36 1.62 7.15
CA PHE A 159 7.56 2.29 6.71
C PHE A 159 7.44 2.74 5.25
N ARG A 160 7.78 4.00 5.00
CA ARG A 160 7.75 4.62 3.67
C ARG A 160 9.17 4.94 3.22
N PRO A 161 9.76 4.16 2.29
CA PRO A 161 11.06 4.51 1.75
C PRO A 161 11.08 5.96 1.27
N ARG A 162 12.06 6.72 1.74
CA ARG A 162 12.20 8.16 1.43
C ARG A 162 11.01 9.03 1.88
N GLY A 163 10.18 8.54 2.80
CA GLY A 163 8.96 9.23 3.23
C GLY A 163 7.83 9.29 2.18
N LEU A 164 7.96 8.54 1.07
CA LEU A 164 7.06 8.63 -0.08
C LEU A 164 5.80 7.78 0.10
N ASP A 165 4.66 8.33 -0.32
CA ASP A 165 3.37 7.65 -0.33
C ASP A 165 3.19 6.78 -1.60
N ASN A 166 2.22 5.87 -1.59
CA ASN A 166 1.83 5.06 -2.76
C ASN A 166 1.42 5.90 -3.98
N ALA A 167 0.91 7.12 -3.77
CA ALA A 167 0.58 8.04 -4.85
C ALA A 167 1.83 8.56 -5.61
N ASN A 168 3.02 8.40 -5.01
CA ASN A 168 4.30 8.72 -5.64
C ASN A 168 4.92 7.53 -6.39
N GLY A 169 4.20 6.43 -6.55
CA GLY A 169 4.64 5.26 -7.30
C GLY A 169 3.64 4.82 -8.36
N LYS A 170 4.10 4.11 -9.39
CA LYS A 170 3.25 3.58 -10.46
C LYS A 170 3.20 2.07 -10.45
N VAL A 171 1.98 1.53 -10.57
CA VAL A 171 1.74 0.10 -10.79
C VAL A 171 1.17 -0.09 -12.18
N LEU A 172 1.83 -0.93 -12.98
CA LEU A 172 1.39 -1.35 -14.29
C LEU A 172 1.04 -2.85 -14.27
N ILE A 173 0.05 -3.24 -15.05
CA ILE A 173 -0.22 -4.64 -15.41
C ILE A 173 -0.18 -4.74 -16.93
N ASN A 174 0.71 -5.56 -17.46
CA ASN A 174 0.95 -5.68 -18.92
C ASN A 174 1.14 -4.31 -19.61
N GLY A 175 1.81 -3.36 -18.93
CA GLY A 175 2.06 -2.01 -19.44
C GLY A 175 0.90 -1.01 -19.27
N ILE A 176 -0.21 -1.40 -18.65
CA ILE A 176 -1.37 -0.52 -18.39
C ILE A 176 -1.33 -0.01 -16.96
N GLU A 177 -1.44 1.29 -16.76
CA GLU A 177 -1.41 1.92 -15.44
C GLU A 177 -2.69 1.63 -14.63
N MET A 178 -2.50 1.14 -13.39
CA MET A 178 -3.56 0.69 -12.50
C MET A 178 -3.83 1.65 -11.32
N ASN A 179 -3.11 2.75 -11.20
CA ASN A 179 -3.37 3.74 -10.17
C ASN A 179 -4.73 4.42 -10.40
N LYS A 180 -5.54 4.54 -9.35
CA LYS A 180 -6.84 5.22 -9.41
C LYS A 180 -6.66 6.71 -9.63
N GLN A 181 -7.45 7.31 -10.53
CA GLN A 181 -7.42 8.75 -10.79
C GLN A 181 -7.96 9.57 -9.61
N PHE A 182 -8.82 8.97 -8.78
CA PHE A 182 -9.41 9.64 -7.62
C PHE A 182 -8.35 10.14 -6.61
N ASN A 183 -7.32 9.33 -6.32
CA ASN A 183 -6.32 9.64 -5.29
C ASN A 183 -4.87 9.33 -5.69
N GLY A 184 -4.61 8.96 -6.94
CA GLY A 184 -3.28 8.61 -7.44
C GLY A 184 -2.71 7.28 -6.95
N ARG A 185 -3.42 6.50 -6.11
CA ARG A 185 -2.92 5.29 -5.47
C ARG A 185 -3.37 4.02 -6.17
N PRO A 186 -2.54 2.96 -6.19
CA PRO A 186 -2.97 1.65 -6.66
C PRO A 186 -4.02 1.05 -5.72
N GLN A 187 -5.09 0.49 -6.29
CA GLN A 187 -6.12 -0.23 -5.54
C GLN A 187 -5.76 -1.71 -5.45
N TRP A 188 -4.89 -2.07 -4.49
CA TRP A 188 -4.36 -3.44 -4.33
C TRP A 188 -5.44 -4.52 -4.16
N GLY A 189 -6.64 -4.15 -3.71
CA GLY A 189 -7.79 -5.05 -3.61
C GLY A 189 -8.24 -5.64 -4.94
N ASP A 190 -8.00 -4.94 -6.06
CA ASP A 190 -8.48 -5.33 -7.40
C ASP A 190 -7.74 -6.54 -7.97
N TRP A 191 -6.54 -6.85 -7.45
CA TRP A 191 -5.76 -8.03 -7.84
C TRP A 191 -5.21 -8.81 -6.65
N GLY A 192 -5.77 -8.60 -5.46
CA GLY A 192 -5.41 -9.36 -4.28
C GLY A 192 -5.75 -10.86 -4.42
N GLY A 193 -4.89 -11.74 -3.92
CA GLY A 193 -5.09 -13.20 -3.99
C GLY A 193 -4.74 -13.85 -5.33
N LEU A 194 -4.15 -13.10 -6.27
CA LEU A 194 -3.66 -13.58 -7.56
C LEU A 194 -2.15 -13.89 -7.53
N ASN A 195 -1.61 -14.33 -6.39
CA ASN A 195 -0.17 -14.42 -6.12
C ASN A 195 0.62 -15.14 -7.23
N ASP A 196 0.20 -16.32 -7.66
CA ASP A 196 0.96 -17.11 -8.64
C ASP A 196 1.11 -16.45 -10.01
N VAL A 197 0.15 -15.61 -10.40
CA VAL A 197 0.19 -14.91 -11.68
C VAL A 197 0.86 -13.54 -11.61
N GLN A 198 1.12 -13.03 -10.41
CA GLN A 198 1.86 -11.78 -10.19
C GLN A 198 3.37 -11.98 -10.04
N ARG A 199 3.88 -13.18 -10.26
CA ARG A 199 5.30 -13.53 -10.02
C ARG A 199 6.28 -12.84 -10.95
N ASN A 200 5.88 -12.55 -12.17
CA ASN A 200 6.74 -11.91 -13.16
C ASN A 200 6.58 -10.39 -13.03
N ARG A 201 7.59 -9.73 -12.49
CA ARG A 201 7.57 -8.28 -12.25
C ARG A 201 8.83 -7.62 -12.76
N GLU A 202 8.65 -6.43 -13.30
CA GLU A 202 9.72 -5.49 -13.63
C GLU A 202 9.63 -4.34 -12.65
N PHE A 203 10.74 -3.95 -12.07
CA PHE A 203 10.77 -2.86 -11.10
C PHE A 203 11.89 -1.87 -11.42
N THR A 204 11.54 -0.60 -11.38
CA THR A 204 12.46 0.52 -11.52
C THR A 204 12.35 1.42 -10.30
N MET A 205 13.42 1.61 -9.53
CA MET A 205 13.40 2.50 -8.37
C MET A 205 13.54 3.95 -8.80
N GLY A 206 12.68 4.81 -8.23
CA GLY A 206 12.72 6.24 -8.45
C GLY A 206 12.55 6.61 -9.93
N LEU A 207 13.26 7.62 -10.34
CA LEU A 207 13.19 8.17 -11.70
C LEU A 207 14.16 7.52 -12.70
N LYS A 208 14.80 6.39 -12.36
CA LYS A 208 15.66 5.66 -13.29
C LYS A 208 14.96 5.36 -14.60
N ALA A 209 15.73 5.05 -15.64
CA ALA A 209 15.20 4.69 -16.94
C ALA A 209 14.17 3.56 -16.83
N ASN A 210 13.03 3.73 -17.48
CA ASN A 210 11.93 2.76 -17.52
C ASN A 210 11.41 2.64 -18.95
N ASP A 211 11.15 1.41 -19.40
CA ASP A 211 10.81 1.15 -20.81
C ASP A 211 9.32 1.39 -21.10
N TYR A 212 8.47 1.53 -20.09
CA TYR A 212 7.01 1.61 -20.23
C TYR A 212 6.42 3.01 -20.03
N THR A 213 7.01 3.78 -19.13
CA THR A 213 6.46 5.06 -18.67
C THR A 213 7.57 5.96 -18.14
N PHE A 214 7.26 7.24 -17.97
CA PHE A 214 8.16 8.20 -17.32
C PHE A 214 8.60 7.75 -15.92
N GLY A 215 7.74 7.02 -15.20
CA GLY A 215 8.01 6.58 -13.84
C GLY A 215 7.55 7.59 -12.78
N ASP A 216 7.91 7.30 -11.52
CA ASP A 216 7.61 8.14 -10.36
C ASP A 216 8.63 7.93 -9.24
N LEU A 217 8.62 8.79 -8.21
CA LEU A 217 9.63 8.84 -7.14
C LEU A 217 9.75 7.57 -6.30
N ALA A 218 8.64 6.93 -5.95
CA ALA A 218 8.61 5.67 -5.20
C ALA A 218 8.86 4.44 -6.09
N GLY A 219 9.09 4.67 -7.39
CA GLY A 219 9.37 3.64 -8.37
C GLY A 219 8.17 3.22 -9.20
N THR A 220 8.45 2.34 -10.15
CA THR A 220 7.46 1.79 -11.08
C THR A 220 7.57 0.28 -11.08
N THR A 221 6.45 -0.41 -10.87
CA THR A 221 6.33 -1.87 -10.98
C THR A 221 5.42 -2.21 -12.14
N ASN A 222 5.89 -3.05 -13.08
CA ASN A 222 5.07 -3.67 -14.12
C ASN A 222 4.92 -5.17 -13.83
N MET A 223 3.68 -5.61 -13.59
CA MET A 223 3.35 -7.02 -13.43
C MET A 223 3.04 -7.62 -14.80
N VAL A 224 3.86 -8.56 -15.24
CA VAL A 224 3.72 -9.24 -16.55
C VAL A 224 2.80 -10.45 -16.38
N MET A 225 1.51 -10.23 -16.64
CA MET A 225 0.46 -11.27 -16.53
C MET A 225 0.10 -11.88 -17.90
N ARG A 226 1.03 -11.96 -18.80
CA ARG A 226 0.93 -12.51 -20.15
C ARG A 226 1.04 -14.04 -20.12
N ALA A 227 0.10 -14.75 -20.76
CA ALA A 227 -0.01 -16.20 -20.66
C ALA A 227 1.25 -16.97 -21.08
N SER A 228 1.95 -16.52 -22.13
CA SER A 228 3.17 -17.18 -22.64
C SER A 228 4.38 -17.02 -21.71
N LYS A 229 4.33 -16.09 -20.74
CA LYS A 229 5.43 -15.85 -19.79
C LYS A 229 5.41 -16.78 -18.59
N TYR A 230 4.39 -17.63 -18.45
CA TYR A 230 4.34 -18.66 -17.42
C TYR A 230 4.82 -19.98 -17.97
N ARG A 231 5.62 -20.68 -17.18
CA ARG A 231 6.03 -22.05 -17.47
C ARG A 231 4.86 -23.00 -17.28
N LYS A 232 4.86 -24.09 -18.02
CA LYS A 232 3.90 -25.17 -17.82
C LYS A 232 4.00 -25.68 -16.38
N SER A 233 2.94 -25.52 -15.63
CA SER A 233 2.85 -25.99 -14.22
C SER A 233 1.42 -25.91 -13.72
N SER A 234 1.12 -26.76 -12.73
CA SER A 234 -0.08 -26.64 -11.92
C SER A 234 0.34 -26.55 -10.47
N ARG A 235 -0.37 -25.76 -9.69
CA ARG A 235 -0.12 -25.60 -8.25
C ARG A 235 -1.43 -25.56 -7.48
N VAL A 236 -1.45 -26.23 -6.33
CA VAL A 236 -2.51 -26.07 -5.32
C VAL A 236 -1.84 -25.74 -4.01
N SER A 237 -2.39 -24.80 -3.27
CA SER A 237 -1.86 -24.40 -1.96
C SER A 237 -2.96 -24.09 -0.96
N TYR A 238 -2.64 -24.33 0.33
CA TYR A 238 -3.43 -23.88 1.47
C TYR A 238 -2.53 -23.08 2.41
N ALA A 239 -3.03 -21.92 2.85
CA ALA A 239 -2.35 -21.13 3.85
C ALA A 239 -3.25 -20.83 5.05
N ALA A 240 -2.64 -20.81 6.24
CA ALA A 240 -3.26 -20.36 7.49
C ALA A 240 -2.53 -19.13 8.03
N ALA A 241 -3.29 -18.17 8.57
CA ALA A 241 -2.76 -16.92 9.13
C ALA A 241 -3.68 -16.40 10.24
N ASN A 242 -3.19 -15.47 11.06
CA ASN A 242 -3.98 -14.81 12.11
C ASN A 242 -4.02 -13.27 11.99
N ARG A 243 -3.46 -12.72 10.92
CA ARG A 243 -3.38 -11.24 10.79
C ARG A 243 -4.63 -10.62 10.18
N SER A 244 -4.96 -10.96 8.95
CA SER A 244 -6.08 -10.36 8.21
C SER A 244 -7.17 -11.35 7.84
N TYR A 245 -6.80 -12.62 7.65
CA TYR A 245 -7.69 -13.74 7.35
C TYR A 245 -7.17 -15.01 8.01
N ASN A 246 -8.03 -16.01 8.17
CA ASN A 246 -7.66 -17.28 8.82
C ASN A 246 -7.18 -18.34 7.82
N GLY A 247 -7.72 -18.36 6.62
CA GLY A 247 -7.39 -19.35 5.62
C GLY A 247 -7.38 -18.82 4.18
N ARG A 248 -6.50 -19.42 3.34
CA ARG A 248 -6.47 -19.23 1.89
C ARG A 248 -6.34 -20.56 1.18
N ILE A 249 -7.19 -20.80 0.20
CA ILE A 249 -7.04 -21.88 -0.77
C ILE A 249 -6.77 -21.25 -2.13
N MET A 250 -5.77 -21.76 -2.87
CA MET A 250 -5.45 -21.26 -4.21
C MET A 250 -5.07 -22.40 -5.13
N GLY A 251 -5.57 -22.37 -6.36
CA GLY A 251 -5.20 -23.25 -7.44
C GLY A 251 -4.81 -22.46 -8.69
N SER A 252 -3.72 -22.84 -9.35
CA SER A 252 -3.29 -22.24 -10.61
C SER A 252 -2.88 -23.30 -11.63
N TYR A 253 -3.10 -22.96 -12.91
CA TYR A 253 -2.70 -23.76 -14.06
C TYR A 253 -2.10 -22.89 -15.14
N HIS A 254 -0.96 -23.30 -15.68
CA HIS A 254 -0.25 -22.64 -16.78
C HIS A 254 0.11 -23.68 -17.82
N SER A 255 -0.31 -23.47 -19.08
CA SER A 255 -0.01 -24.41 -20.16
C SER A 255 1.42 -24.27 -20.71
N GLY A 256 2.07 -23.13 -20.47
CA GLY A 256 3.22 -22.70 -21.27
C GLY A 256 2.83 -22.39 -22.72
N LEU A 257 3.78 -21.92 -23.51
CA LEU A 257 3.57 -21.65 -24.95
C LEU A 257 3.66 -22.97 -25.74
N SER A 258 2.56 -23.35 -26.40
CA SER A 258 2.49 -24.55 -27.21
C SER A 258 3.18 -24.37 -28.58
N LYS A 259 3.49 -25.47 -29.23
CA LYS A 259 4.03 -25.49 -30.62
C LYS A 259 3.07 -24.83 -31.63
N THR A 260 1.78 -24.80 -31.34
CA THR A 260 0.74 -24.13 -32.15
C THR A 260 0.59 -22.66 -31.85
N GLY A 261 1.42 -22.10 -30.97
CA GLY A 261 1.43 -20.68 -30.59
C GLY A 261 0.34 -20.27 -29.59
N TRP A 262 -0.32 -21.22 -28.91
CA TRP A 262 -1.26 -20.92 -27.86
C TRP A 262 -0.64 -21.04 -26.47
N ALA A 263 -1.02 -20.15 -25.56
CA ALA A 263 -0.74 -20.26 -24.14
C ALA A 263 -1.98 -19.91 -23.33
N TYR A 264 -2.17 -20.62 -22.22
CA TYR A 264 -3.30 -20.41 -21.30
C TYR A 264 -2.81 -20.34 -19.85
N SER A 265 -3.40 -19.45 -19.07
CA SER A 265 -3.10 -19.35 -17.66
C SER A 265 -4.39 -19.05 -16.89
N PHE A 266 -4.67 -19.84 -15.85
CA PHE A 266 -5.84 -19.69 -14.99
C PHE A 266 -5.44 -19.72 -13.54
N LEU A 267 -6.13 -18.95 -12.71
CA LEU A 267 -6.00 -19.02 -11.26
C LEU A 267 -7.36 -18.78 -10.60
N ALA A 268 -7.63 -19.53 -9.54
CA ALA A 268 -8.71 -19.24 -8.61
C ALA A 268 -8.20 -19.32 -7.17
N SER A 269 -8.63 -18.38 -6.33
CA SER A 269 -8.33 -18.41 -4.90
C SER A 269 -9.50 -17.93 -4.05
N ARG A 270 -9.55 -18.44 -2.81
CA ARG A 270 -10.51 -18.07 -1.78
C ARG A 270 -9.74 -17.71 -0.51
N ARG A 271 -9.98 -16.53 0.05
CA ARG A 271 -9.48 -16.09 1.37
C ARG A 271 -10.68 -15.84 2.28
N PHE A 272 -10.59 -16.32 3.51
CA PHE A 272 -11.71 -16.24 4.44
C PHE A 272 -11.23 -16.13 5.89
N GLY A 273 -12.01 -15.46 6.70
CA GLY A 273 -11.84 -15.33 8.14
C GLY A 273 -13.00 -14.53 8.74
N ASN A 274 -13.50 -14.98 9.88
CA ASN A 274 -14.56 -14.27 10.60
C ASN A 274 -14.00 -13.02 11.28
N GLU A 275 -12.73 -13.10 11.71
CA GLU A 275 -11.97 -11.96 12.20
C GLU A 275 -10.46 -12.16 11.95
N GLY A 276 -9.72 -11.03 11.93
CA GLY A 276 -8.26 -10.99 11.87
C GLY A 276 -7.64 -10.82 13.26
N TYR A 277 -6.47 -10.17 13.30
CA TYR A 277 -5.83 -9.79 14.58
C TYR A 277 -6.66 -8.75 15.36
N ILE A 278 -7.29 -7.83 14.65
CA ILE A 278 -8.21 -6.84 15.23
C ILE A 278 -9.61 -7.44 15.28
N ASP A 279 -10.30 -7.28 16.41
CA ASP A 279 -11.62 -7.86 16.66
C ASP A 279 -12.65 -7.45 15.61
N GLY A 280 -13.47 -8.40 15.19
CA GLY A 280 -14.58 -8.20 14.26
C GLY A 280 -14.19 -7.75 12.84
N THR A 281 -12.91 -7.86 12.46
CA THR A 281 -12.44 -7.56 11.11
C THR A 281 -12.58 -8.75 10.18
N LEU A 282 -13.80 -9.03 9.73
CA LEU A 282 -14.10 -10.13 8.79
C LEU A 282 -13.31 -9.97 7.47
N TYR A 283 -12.99 -11.09 6.84
CA TYR A 283 -12.37 -11.15 5.52
C TYR A 283 -13.04 -12.21 4.64
N ASP A 284 -13.57 -11.80 3.53
CA ASP A 284 -14.26 -12.65 2.56
C ASP A 284 -13.86 -12.22 1.15
N ALA A 285 -13.08 -13.03 0.45
CA ALA A 285 -12.59 -12.69 -0.88
C ALA A 285 -12.46 -13.91 -1.76
N ASN A 286 -12.95 -13.76 -2.99
CA ASN A 286 -12.68 -14.68 -4.09
C ASN A 286 -11.78 -13.99 -5.11
N SER A 287 -10.95 -14.73 -5.83
CA SER A 287 -10.11 -14.15 -6.86
C SER A 287 -10.04 -15.09 -8.05
N PHE A 288 -10.27 -14.53 -9.23
CA PHE A 288 -10.30 -15.27 -10.49
C PHE A 288 -9.40 -14.56 -11.49
N PHE A 289 -8.64 -15.34 -12.24
CA PHE A 289 -7.77 -14.85 -13.29
C PHE A 289 -7.80 -15.80 -14.48
N ALA A 290 -7.81 -15.21 -15.67
CA ALA A 290 -7.66 -15.92 -16.93
C ALA A 290 -6.78 -15.10 -17.88
N SER A 291 -5.81 -15.73 -18.51
CA SER A 291 -5.04 -15.11 -19.59
C SER A 291 -4.89 -16.11 -20.73
N VAL A 292 -5.14 -15.65 -21.96
CA VAL A 292 -5.06 -16.46 -23.18
C VAL A 292 -4.22 -15.69 -24.19
N GLU A 293 -3.20 -16.32 -24.71
CA GLU A 293 -2.34 -15.72 -25.71
C GLU A 293 -2.28 -16.56 -26.97
N LYS A 294 -2.30 -15.89 -28.12
CA LYS A 294 -2.03 -16.44 -29.43
C LYS A 294 -0.82 -15.76 -30.06
N LYS A 295 0.28 -16.47 -30.17
CA LYS A 295 1.39 -16.09 -31.04
C LYS A 295 0.97 -16.42 -32.47
N ILE A 296 0.63 -15.40 -33.24
CA ILE A 296 0.11 -15.52 -34.62
C ILE A 296 1.26 -15.95 -35.54
N ASN A 297 2.42 -15.28 -35.39
CA ASN A 297 3.66 -15.53 -36.06
C ASN A 297 4.83 -15.00 -35.24
N ASN A 298 6.04 -14.91 -35.83
CA ASN A 298 7.20 -14.36 -35.11
C ASN A 298 7.15 -12.85 -34.85
N ALA A 299 6.30 -12.12 -35.59
CA ALA A 299 6.15 -10.68 -35.43
C ALA A 299 4.95 -10.28 -34.55
N HIS A 300 3.89 -11.08 -34.51
CA HIS A 300 2.62 -10.67 -33.86
C HIS A 300 2.15 -11.69 -32.83
N SER A 301 1.79 -11.17 -31.64
CA SER A 301 1.11 -11.92 -30.59
C SER A 301 -0.04 -11.08 -30.01
N LEU A 302 -1.16 -11.74 -29.73
CA LEU A 302 -2.32 -11.15 -29.04
C LEU A 302 -2.53 -11.87 -27.72
N ASN A 303 -2.64 -11.10 -26.65
CA ASN A 303 -2.94 -11.63 -25.32
C ASN A 303 -4.19 -10.96 -24.74
N PHE A 304 -5.14 -11.77 -24.32
CA PHE A 304 -6.31 -11.33 -23.55
C PHE A 304 -6.10 -11.73 -22.10
N THR A 305 -6.27 -10.78 -21.18
CA THR A 305 -6.20 -11.00 -19.74
C THR A 305 -7.47 -10.48 -19.07
N ALA A 306 -8.06 -11.28 -18.20
CA ALA A 306 -9.20 -10.88 -17.38
C ALA A 306 -8.97 -11.32 -15.94
N PHE A 307 -9.32 -10.46 -14.99
CA PHE A 307 -9.33 -10.81 -13.57
C PHE A 307 -10.43 -10.10 -12.82
N TYR A 308 -10.90 -10.76 -11.76
CA TYR A 308 -11.93 -10.25 -10.88
C TYR A 308 -11.71 -10.77 -9.47
N THR A 309 -11.59 -9.85 -8.51
CA THR A 309 -11.27 -10.18 -7.13
C THR A 309 -12.27 -9.58 -6.14
N PRO A 310 -13.56 -10.00 -6.21
CA PRO A 310 -14.56 -9.50 -5.28
C PRO A 310 -14.13 -9.79 -3.84
N ASN A 311 -14.13 -8.75 -3.03
CA ASN A 311 -13.74 -8.90 -1.63
C ASN A 311 -14.55 -8.00 -0.70
N ARG A 312 -14.77 -8.52 0.51
CA ARG A 312 -15.49 -7.88 1.59
C ARG A 312 -14.63 -7.96 2.85
N ARG A 313 -14.35 -6.78 3.46
CA ARG A 313 -13.45 -6.68 4.61
C ARG A 313 -14.04 -5.79 5.69
N GLY A 314 -14.13 -6.29 6.92
CA GLY A 314 -14.40 -5.48 8.10
C GLY A 314 -13.23 -4.52 8.38
N ARG A 315 -13.56 -3.31 8.85
CA ARG A 315 -12.56 -2.28 9.16
C ARG A 315 -12.58 -1.93 10.63
N SER A 316 -11.43 -1.49 11.11
CA SER A 316 -11.25 -0.86 12.42
C SER A 316 -11.00 0.65 12.25
N THR A 317 -10.94 1.36 13.37
CA THR A 317 -10.61 2.78 13.46
C THR A 317 -9.51 3.01 14.49
N ALA A 318 -8.83 4.15 14.40
CA ALA A 318 -7.88 4.59 15.42
C ALA A 318 -8.59 4.81 16.77
N ILE A 319 -7.89 4.51 17.85
CA ILE A 319 -8.40 4.60 19.23
C ILE A 319 -7.53 5.54 20.07
N THR A 320 -8.11 6.16 21.10
CA THR A 320 -7.36 6.97 22.08
C THR A 320 -6.56 6.09 23.03
N GLN A 321 -5.61 6.69 23.76
CA GLN A 321 -4.84 5.98 24.77
C GLN A 321 -5.76 5.40 25.88
N GLU A 322 -6.78 6.16 26.33
CA GLU A 322 -7.77 5.69 27.29
C GLU A 322 -8.47 4.39 26.82
N VAL A 323 -8.92 4.36 25.57
CA VAL A 323 -9.57 3.17 24.98
C VAL A 323 -8.60 1.99 24.91
N LYS A 324 -7.35 2.23 24.55
CA LYS A 324 -6.29 1.21 24.51
C LYS A 324 -6.03 0.65 25.91
N ASP A 325 -5.96 1.49 26.93
CA ASP A 325 -5.68 1.06 28.31
C ASP A 325 -6.83 0.24 28.92
N LEU A 326 -8.07 0.50 28.50
CA LEU A 326 -9.26 -0.21 28.96
C LEU A 326 -9.53 -1.52 28.19
N LYS A 327 -9.20 -1.59 26.91
CA LYS A 327 -9.61 -2.68 26.00
C LYS A 327 -8.47 -3.36 25.25
N GLY A 328 -7.26 -2.79 25.26
CA GLY A 328 -6.11 -3.26 24.48
C GLY A 328 -6.13 -2.87 23.00
N ILE A 329 -5.05 -3.23 22.31
CA ILE A 329 -4.79 -2.84 20.91
C ILE A 329 -5.65 -3.58 19.89
N GLN A 330 -6.29 -4.70 20.24
CA GLN A 330 -7.15 -5.48 19.36
C GLN A 330 -8.58 -4.93 19.29
N TYR A 331 -8.95 -4.03 20.20
CA TYR A 331 -10.29 -3.47 20.26
C TYR A 331 -10.70 -2.74 18.98
N ASN A 332 -11.94 -2.95 18.58
CA ASN A 332 -12.58 -2.31 17.43
C ASN A 332 -14.02 -1.92 17.78
N PRO A 333 -14.39 -0.64 17.74
CA PRO A 333 -15.74 -0.18 18.10
C PRO A 333 -16.80 -0.47 17.04
N ASN A 334 -16.40 -0.86 15.82
CA ASN A 334 -17.29 -0.93 14.66
C ASN A 334 -18.09 -2.25 14.57
N TRP A 335 -17.88 -3.20 15.47
CA TRP A 335 -18.54 -4.49 15.43
C TRP A 335 -19.27 -4.81 16.73
N GLY A 336 -20.18 -5.74 16.67
CA GLY A 336 -20.88 -6.33 17.78
C GLY A 336 -21.57 -7.64 17.40
N TYR A 337 -22.20 -8.29 18.33
CA TYR A 337 -22.97 -9.50 18.06
C TYR A 337 -24.38 -9.15 17.58
N GLN A 338 -24.82 -9.84 16.55
CA GLN A 338 -26.21 -9.87 16.11
C GLN A 338 -26.62 -11.33 15.94
N ASP A 339 -27.64 -11.79 16.68
CA ASP A 339 -28.10 -13.18 16.66
C ASP A 339 -26.95 -14.18 16.86
N GLY A 340 -25.99 -13.87 17.73
CA GLY A 340 -24.81 -14.68 18.04
C GLY A 340 -23.69 -14.62 17.00
N ASN A 341 -23.85 -13.88 15.89
CA ASN A 341 -22.85 -13.74 14.84
C ASN A 341 -22.11 -12.39 14.93
N ILE A 342 -20.84 -12.38 14.57
CA ILE A 342 -20.05 -11.14 14.45
C ILE A 342 -20.58 -10.33 13.25
N ARG A 343 -20.99 -9.08 13.52
CA ARG A 343 -21.38 -8.12 12.48
C ARG A 343 -20.59 -6.82 12.65
N ASN A 344 -19.90 -6.40 11.61
CA ASN A 344 -19.15 -5.14 11.55
C ASN A 344 -19.97 -4.11 10.76
N SER A 345 -20.12 -2.90 11.30
CA SER A 345 -20.82 -1.79 10.65
C SER A 345 -19.98 -1.11 9.56
N ARG A 346 -18.65 -1.20 9.66
CA ARG A 346 -17.72 -0.63 8.68
C ARG A 346 -17.10 -1.73 7.82
N VAL A 347 -17.75 -2.02 6.70
CA VAL A 347 -17.31 -3.02 5.74
C VAL A 347 -16.95 -2.35 4.44
N ARG A 348 -15.76 -2.66 3.92
CA ARG A 348 -15.36 -2.29 2.55
C ARG A 348 -15.66 -3.44 1.61
N ASN A 349 -16.43 -3.14 0.55
CA ASN A 349 -16.77 -4.05 -0.54
C ASN A 349 -16.08 -3.58 -1.81
N ILE A 350 -15.36 -4.46 -2.51
CA ILE A 350 -14.73 -4.16 -3.79
C ILE A 350 -15.21 -5.19 -4.81
N LYS A 351 -15.69 -4.71 -5.96
CA LYS A 351 -16.22 -5.53 -7.05
C LYS A 351 -15.88 -4.87 -8.38
N GLU A 352 -14.61 -4.90 -8.77
CA GLU A 352 -14.09 -4.24 -9.97
C GLU A 352 -13.40 -5.25 -10.91
N PRO A 353 -14.11 -5.89 -11.85
CA PRO A 353 -13.49 -6.69 -12.90
C PRO A 353 -12.66 -5.83 -13.85
N VAL A 354 -11.57 -6.40 -14.33
CA VAL A 354 -10.64 -5.79 -15.28
C VAL A 354 -10.46 -6.71 -16.48
N PHE A 355 -10.56 -6.14 -17.67
CA PHE A 355 -10.35 -6.82 -18.95
C PHE A 355 -9.26 -6.09 -19.72
N MET A 356 -8.30 -6.81 -20.28
CA MET A 356 -7.17 -6.25 -21.02
C MET A 356 -6.97 -6.99 -22.32
N LEU A 357 -6.67 -6.26 -23.40
CA LEU A 357 -6.24 -6.78 -24.67
C LEU A 357 -4.89 -6.16 -25.02
N ASN A 358 -3.88 -6.99 -25.22
CA ASN A 358 -2.53 -6.55 -25.54
C ASN A 358 -2.11 -7.12 -26.89
N HIS A 359 -1.65 -6.26 -27.79
CA HIS A 359 -1.02 -6.63 -29.05
C HIS A 359 0.47 -6.34 -28.99
N TYR A 360 1.28 -7.37 -29.13
CA TYR A 360 2.74 -7.28 -29.17
C TYR A 360 3.19 -7.42 -30.61
N TRP A 361 3.81 -6.39 -31.14
CA TRP A 361 4.31 -6.35 -32.49
C TRP A 361 5.82 -6.15 -32.52
N LYS A 362 6.55 -7.20 -32.90
CA LYS A 362 7.97 -7.13 -33.24
C LYS A 362 8.10 -6.66 -34.69
N ILE A 363 8.29 -5.36 -34.89
CA ILE A 363 8.40 -4.76 -36.22
C ILE A 363 9.66 -5.30 -36.94
N ASN A 364 10.76 -5.38 -36.19
CA ASN A 364 12.01 -6.03 -36.60
C ASN A 364 12.79 -6.44 -35.32
N ASP A 365 14.03 -6.93 -35.47
CA ASP A 365 14.84 -7.39 -34.35
C ASP A 365 15.25 -6.28 -33.35
N LYS A 366 15.13 -5.01 -33.75
CA LYS A 366 15.52 -3.84 -32.96
C LYS A 366 14.34 -2.98 -32.53
N THR A 367 13.13 -3.27 -33.04
CA THR A 367 11.96 -2.38 -32.84
C THR A 367 10.73 -3.17 -32.47
N ASN A 368 10.13 -2.82 -31.31
CA ASN A 368 8.87 -3.38 -30.85
C ASN A 368 7.83 -2.28 -30.64
N LEU A 369 6.57 -2.64 -30.83
CA LEU A 369 5.42 -1.80 -30.56
C LEU A 369 4.38 -2.63 -29.79
N ASN A 370 4.03 -2.22 -28.59
CA ASN A 370 3.00 -2.85 -27.80
C ASN A 370 1.79 -1.91 -27.74
N THR A 371 0.64 -2.35 -28.22
CA THR A 371 -0.62 -1.59 -28.13
C THR A 371 -1.55 -2.32 -27.16
N ASN A 372 -2.00 -1.59 -26.17
CA ASN A 372 -2.76 -2.15 -25.05
C ASN A 372 -4.06 -1.39 -24.86
N ALA A 373 -5.13 -2.13 -24.60
CA ALA A 373 -6.43 -1.57 -24.21
C ALA A 373 -6.93 -2.26 -22.95
N SER A 374 -7.53 -1.51 -22.04
CA SER A 374 -8.23 -2.08 -20.89
C SER A 374 -9.58 -1.43 -20.65
N TYR A 375 -10.47 -2.23 -20.09
CA TYR A 375 -11.76 -1.81 -19.60
C TYR A 375 -11.91 -2.31 -18.16
N GLN A 376 -12.08 -1.38 -17.23
CA GLN A 376 -12.34 -1.65 -15.81
C GLN A 376 -13.68 -1.04 -15.46
N THR A 377 -14.53 -1.80 -14.79
CA THR A 377 -15.83 -1.31 -14.31
C THR A 377 -16.15 -1.94 -12.97
N GLY A 378 -17.06 -1.35 -12.23
CA GLY A 378 -17.52 -1.94 -10.97
C GLY A 378 -17.64 -0.96 -9.84
N SER A 379 -17.56 -1.45 -8.61
CA SER A 379 -17.89 -0.65 -7.43
C SER A 379 -16.94 -0.87 -6.27
N ILE A 380 -16.70 0.23 -5.53
CA ILE A 380 -16.11 0.23 -4.19
C ILE A 380 -17.16 0.81 -3.23
N GLY A 381 -17.63 0.01 -2.27
CA GLY A 381 -18.55 0.41 -1.23
C GLY A 381 -17.86 0.47 0.14
N ASN A 382 -18.21 1.45 0.97
CA ASN A 382 -17.76 1.53 2.37
C ASN A 382 -19.01 1.76 3.24
N THR A 383 -19.33 0.79 4.10
CA THR A 383 -20.50 0.91 4.99
C THR A 383 -20.17 1.68 6.27
N ARG A 384 -21.19 2.27 6.87
CA ARG A 384 -21.17 2.89 8.20
C ARG A 384 -22.59 2.97 8.77
N VAL A 385 -22.72 3.11 10.09
CA VAL A 385 -24.00 3.48 10.71
C VAL A 385 -24.29 4.93 10.39
N ASP A 386 -25.49 5.16 9.91
CA ASP A 386 -26.11 6.47 9.79
C ASP A 386 -27.08 6.64 10.99
N GLN A 387 -26.90 7.70 11.74
CA GLN A 387 -27.67 8.03 12.94
C GLN A 387 -28.57 9.25 12.77
N GLY A 388 -28.59 9.85 11.55
CA GLY A 388 -29.31 11.09 11.25
C GLY A 388 -30.79 10.89 10.91
N GLY A 389 -31.39 9.76 11.29
CA GLY A 389 -32.80 9.49 10.97
C GLY A 389 -33.78 10.38 11.74
N THR A 390 -34.69 11.05 11.02
CA THR A 390 -35.62 12.07 11.53
C THR A 390 -37.03 11.80 11.09
N ARG A 391 -37.94 12.59 11.62
CA ARG A 391 -39.30 12.71 11.18
C ARG A 391 -39.66 14.16 10.87
N LEU A 392 -40.45 14.37 9.85
CA LEU A 392 -41.04 15.69 9.52
C LEU A 392 -42.13 16.06 10.52
N VAL A 393 -42.05 17.27 11.05
CA VAL A 393 -43.09 17.91 11.86
C VAL A 393 -43.31 19.34 11.35
N ILE A 394 -44.41 19.94 11.73
CA ILE A 394 -44.69 21.36 11.42
C ILE A 394 -44.57 22.11 12.73
N ILE A 395 -43.62 23.03 12.81
CA ILE A 395 -43.40 23.93 13.95
C ILE A 395 -43.63 25.37 13.43
N GLU A 396 -44.55 26.07 14.06
CA GLU A 396 -44.88 27.48 13.69
C GLU A 396 -45.21 27.67 12.20
N GLY A 397 -45.69 26.63 11.54
CA GLY A 397 -46.05 26.66 10.13
C GLY A 397 -44.93 26.35 9.16
N GLN A 398 -43.72 26.02 9.64
CA GLN A 398 -42.59 25.60 8.85
C GLN A 398 -42.36 24.09 8.98
N GLU A 399 -41.79 23.49 7.92
CA GLU A 399 -41.30 22.12 7.94
C GLU A 399 -40.06 22.04 8.83
N ALA A 400 -40.09 21.24 9.89
CA ALA A 400 -38.94 20.98 10.76
C ALA A 400 -38.67 19.47 10.83
N TYR A 401 -37.39 19.13 10.97
CA TYR A 401 -36.91 17.76 11.00
C TYR A 401 -36.34 17.44 12.37
N ILE A 402 -37.09 16.69 13.16
CA ILE A 402 -36.73 16.33 14.53
C ILE A 402 -36.37 14.87 14.64
N GLY A 403 -35.42 14.56 15.50
CA GLY A 403 -34.98 13.19 15.79
C GLY A 403 -33.48 13.11 15.93
N GLY A 404 -32.89 12.26 15.11
CA GLY A 404 -31.46 11.93 15.23
C GLY A 404 -31.20 10.91 16.33
N GLY A 405 -30.27 10.00 16.08
CA GLY A 405 -29.80 9.02 17.05
C GLY A 405 -28.52 9.48 17.74
N ARG A 406 -28.33 9.04 18.99
CA ARG A 406 -27.02 9.16 19.64
C ARG A 406 -26.01 8.28 18.93
N ASN A 407 -24.74 8.71 18.92
CA ASN A 407 -23.66 7.91 18.36
C ASN A 407 -23.62 6.52 19.05
N PRO A 408 -23.80 5.41 18.28
CA PRO A 408 -23.93 4.09 18.87
C PRO A 408 -22.60 3.42 19.24
N LEU A 409 -21.46 3.98 18.82
CA LEU A 409 -20.15 3.37 19.05
C LEU A 409 -19.81 3.36 20.54
N GLY A 410 -19.28 2.23 21.03
CA GLY A 410 -18.91 2.08 22.44
C GLY A 410 -17.83 3.07 22.89
N ASN A 411 -16.87 3.41 22.02
CA ASN A 411 -15.81 4.37 22.30
C ASN A 411 -16.15 5.83 21.96
N TYR A 412 -17.45 6.16 21.81
CA TYR A 412 -17.86 7.55 21.70
C TYR A 412 -17.53 8.29 23.01
N TYR A 413 -16.90 9.47 22.92
CA TYR A 413 -16.31 10.15 24.07
C TYR A 413 -17.27 10.34 25.26
N GLN A 414 -18.57 10.59 25.02
CA GLN A 414 -19.60 10.75 26.08
C GLN A 414 -19.90 9.44 26.83
N ARG A 415 -19.31 8.31 26.45
CA ARG A 415 -19.45 7.00 27.10
C ARG A 415 -18.20 6.58 27.86
N LEU A 416 -17.13 7.38 27.76
CA LEU A 416 -15.84 7.07 28.39
C LEU A 416 -15.71 7.74 29.77
N PRO A 417 -14.94 7.18 30.67
CA PRO A 417 -14.68 7.74 32.01
C PRO A 417 -14.21 9.19 32.01
N SER A 418 -13.29 9.54 31.08
CA SER A 418 -12.73 10.89 30.96
C SER A 418 -13.77 11.97 30.73
N TYR A 419 -14.88 11.65 30.06
CA TYR A 419 -15.98 12.58 29.85
C TYR A 419 -16.66 13.02 31.14
N PHE A 420 -16.89 12.10 32.07
CA PHE A 420 -17.53 12.39 33.35
C PHE A 420 -16.61 13.13 34.33
N LEU A 421 -15.30 13.07 34.09
CA LEU A 421 -14.28 13.73 34.92
C LEU A 421 -13.69 14.99 34.24
N GLN A 422 -14.42 15.56 33.27
CA GLN A 422 -13.96 16.77 32.57
C GLN A 422 -14.07 18.06 33.39
N ASP A 423 -14.89 18.12 34.41
CA ASP A 423 -14.97 19.26 35.32
C ASP A 423 -13.65 19.38 36.11
N PRO A 424 -13.05 20.58 36.22
CA PRO A 424 -11.84 20.81 37.00
C PRO A 424 -11.98 20.42 38.51
N ASN A 425 -13.20 20.33 38.99
CA ASN A 425 -13.52 19.94 40.37
C ASN A 425 -14.60 18.85 40.37
N PRO A 426 -14.28 17.59 39.97
CA PRO A 426 -15.26 16.53 39.85
C PRO A 426 -15.92 16.24 41.21
N THR A 427 -17.23 16.06 41.23
CA THR A 427 -18.01 15.68 42.38
C THR A 427 -17.93 14.17 42.63
N PRO A 428 -18.31 13.66 43.85
CA PRO A 428 -18.45 12.21 44.05
C PRO A 428 -19.41 11.52 43.07
N GLY A 429 -20.41 12.26 42.54
CA GLY A 429 -21.31 11.76 41.48
C GLY A 429 -20.60 11.56 40.16
N ASP A 430 -19.68 12.44 39.80
CA ASP A 430 -18.89 12.32 38.53
C ASP A 430 -17.94 11.13 38.63
N PHE A 431 -17.28 10.91 39.75
CA PHE A 431 -16.48 9.70 39.97
C PHE A 431 -17.31 8.42 39.89
N GLN A 432 -18.54 8.43 40.44
CA GLN A 432 -19.45 7.29 40.32
C GLN A 432 -19.86 7.05 38.88
N ASN A 433 -20.20 8.09 38.13
CA ASN A 433 -20.55 8.01 36.70
C ASN A 433 -19.38 7.52 35.88
N ALA A 434 -18.17 8.03 36.11
CA ALA A 434 -16.95 7.58 35.45
C ALA A 434 -16.67 6.08 35.71
N TYR A 435 -16.83 5.63 36.95
CA TYR A 435 -16.68 4.21 37.30
C TYR A 435 -17.72 3.34 36.57
N LEU A 436 -18.98 3.76 36.54
CA LEU A 436 -20.04 3.02 35.84
C LEU A 436 -19.78 2.99 34.33
N ALA A 437 -19.36 4.11 33.76
CA ALA A 437 -18.96 4.19 32.33
C ALA A 437 -17.79 3.24 32.02
N GLN A 438 -16.79 3.18 32.91
CA GLN A 438 -15.67 2.24 32.78
C GLN A 438 -16.16 0.79 32.77
N GLN A 439 -17.02 0.42 33.76
CA GLN A 439 -17.54 -0.93 33.84
C GLN A 439 -18.39 -1.30 32.62
N GLU A 440 -19.24 -0.39 32.18
CA GLU A 440 -20.05 -0.59 30.98
C GLU A 440 -19.16 -0.74 29.72
N PHE A 441 -18.19 0.14 29.55
CA PHE A 441 -17.29 0.08 28.39
C PHE A 441 -16.44 -1.20 28.39
N VAL A 442 -15.88 -1.61 29.53
CA VAL A 442 -15.07 -2.83 29.64
C VAL A 442 -15.92 -4.07 29.34
N ASN A 443 -17.15 -4.14 29.82
CA ASN A 443 -18.00 -5.32 29.65
C ASN A 443 -18.78 -5.33 28.32
N ASN A 444 -19.29 -4.17 27.88
CA ASN A 444 -20.22 -4.02 26.75
C ASN A 444 -19.76 -2.97 25.72
N GLY A 445 -18.46 -2.78 25.53
CA GLY A 445 -17.89 -1.74 24.66
C GLY A 445 -18.05 -1.95 23.17
N GLN A 446 -18.69 -3.01 22.69
CA GLN A 446 -19.01 -3.28 21.30
C GLN A 446 -20.31 -2.59 20.88
N LEU A 447 -20.55 -2.54 19.57
CA LEU A 447 -21.77 -2.01 18.98
C LEU A 447 -22.97 -2.90 19.37
N ASP A 448 -23.97 -2.31 20.06
CA ASP A 448 -25.23 -3.00 20.42
C ASP A 448 -26.25 -2.92 19.26
N TRP A 449 -26.22 -3.93 18.40
CA TRP A 449 -27.14 -4.02 17.26
C TRP A 449 -28.60 -4.10 17.69
N GLU A 450 -28.91 -4.80 18.79
CA GLU A 450 -30.27 -4.97 19.27
C GLU A 450 -30.89 -3.61 19.66
N SER A 451 -30.12 -2.74 20.30
CA SER A 451 -30.57 -1.40 20.64
C SER A 451 -30.90 -0.55 19.42
N LEU A 452 -30.13 -0.70 18.32
CA LEU A 452 -30.44 0.01 17.07
C LEU A 452 -31.76 -0.49 16.43
N TYR A 453 -31.95 -1.80 16.38
CA TYR A 453 -33.23 -2.39 15.90
C TYR A 453 -34.40 -1.97 16.76
N ARG A 454 -34.24 -1.96 18.09
CA ARG A 454 -35.29 -1.56 19.06
C ARG A 454 -35.66 -0.08 18.88
N ALA A 455 -34.68 0.81 18.70
CA ALA A 455 -34.92 2.23 18.44
C ALA A 455 -35.77 2.44 17.16
N ASN A 456 -35.43 1.73 16.09
CA ASN A 456 -36.20 1.78 14.84
C ASN A 456 -37.61 1.20 14.98
N ALA A 457 -37.78 0.11 15.73
CA ALA A 457 -39.09 -0.49 15.98
C ALA A 457 -40.00 0.47 16.78
N LEU A 458 -39.45 1.14 17.79
CA LEU A 458 -40.18 2.16 18.58
C LEU A 458 -40.57 3.35 17.70
N SER A 459 -39.65 3.86 16.85
CA SER A 459 -39.99 4.94 15.92
C SER A 459 -41.09 4.53 14.96
N THR A 460 -40.99 3.35 14.37
CA THR A 460 -42.04 2.82 13.46
C THR A 460 -43.39 2.67 14.17
N ALA A 461 -43.43 2.19 15.41
CA ALA A 461 -44.66 2.04 16.19
C ALA A 461 -45.40 3.37 16.47
N THR A 462 -44.62 4.48 16.47
CA THR A 462 -45.13 5.86 16.63
C THR A 462 -45.36 6.58 15.31
N GLY A 463 -45.29 5.88 14.16
CA GLY A 463 -45.49 6.43 12.83
C GLY A 463 -44.26 7.17 12.26
N GLY A 464 -43.09 7.01 12.88
CA GLY A 464 -41.81 7.60 12.43
C GLY A 464 -41.03 6.71 11.45
N ASN A 465 -39.94 7.26 10.95
CA ASN A 465 -38.96 6.59 10.08
C ASN A 465 -37.86 5.93 10.90
N SER A 466 -36.97 5.20 10.24
CA SER A 466 -35.75 4.65 10.87
C SER A 466 -34.88 5.77 11.45
N ILE A 467 -34.43 5.62 12.70
CA ILE A 467 -33.47 6.52 13.35
C ILE A 467 -32.06 6.15 12.95
N TYR A 468 -31.79 4.85 12.80
CA TYR A 468 -30.52 4.29 12.38
C TYR A 468 -30.68 3.51 11.08
N ALA A 469 -29.68 3.63 10.20
CA ALA A 469 -29.54 2.81 9.01
C ALA A 469 -28.08 2.41 8.79
N ILE A 470 -27.84 1.40 7.96
CA ILE A 470 -26.51 1.19 7.40
C ILE A 470 -26.47 1.90 6.04
N GLN A 471 -25.64 2.92 5.95
CA GLN A 471 -25.25 3.62 4.73
C GLN A 471 -24.10 2.89 4.05
N GLU A 472 -24.11 2.80 2.72
CA GLU A 472 -22.94 2.43 1.92
C GLU A 472 -22.51 3.63 1.05
N ASP A 473 -21.35 4.23 1.32
CA ASP A 473 -20.72 5.20 0.43
C ASP A 473 -20.15 4.46 -0.77
N ARG A 474 -20.65 4.74 -1.96
CA ARG A 474 -20.36 4.04 -3.21
C ARG A 474 -19.51 4.90 -4.15
N ILE A 475 -18.54 4.25 -4.78
CA ILE A 475 -17.80 4.76 -5.94
C ILE A 475 -17.92 3.70 -7.02
N ASP A 476 -18.70 3.98 -8.05
CA ASP A 476 -18.94 3.07 -9.17
C ASP A 476 -18.18 3.61 -10.38
N ASP A 477 -17.00 3.02 -10.64
CA ASP A 477 -16.09 3.46 -11.69
C ASP A 477 -16.34 2.70 -12.99
N THR A 478 -16.26 3.42 -14.10
CA THR A 478 -16.08 2.85 -15.45
C THR A 478 -14.90 3.56 -16.09
N GLN A 479 -13.80 2.82 -16.29
CA GLN A 479 -12.56 3.36 -16.86
C GLN A 479 -12.15 2.60 -18.11
N MET A 480 -11.84 3.34 -19.17
CA MET A 480 -11.20 2.84 -20.37
C MET A 480 -9.77 3.40 -20.46
N THR A 481 -8.81 2.54 -20.77
CA THR A 481 -7.42 2.95 -21.00
C THR A 481 -6.94 2.38 -22.32
N VAL A 482 -6.29 3.20 -23.11
CA VAL A 482 -5.60 2.78 -24.34
C VAL A 482 -4.20 3.36 -24.31
N ASN A 483 -3.20 2.52 -24.52
CA ASN A 483 -1.83 3.00 -24.64
C ASN A 483 -1.04 2.29 -25.75
N THR A 484 0.02 2.94 -26.16
CA THR A 484 1.00 2.40 -27.10
C THR A 484 2.39 2.64 -26.53
N ILE A 485 3.17 1.57 -26.44
CA ILE A 485 4.55 1.57 -25.94
C ILE A 485 5.46 1.14 -27.06
N PHE A 486 6.41 1.98 -27.39
CA PHE A 486 7.37 1.81 -28.47
C PHE A 486 8.77 1.75 -27.90
N ASP A 487 9.55 0.77 -28.32
CA ASP A 487 10.97 0.70 -28.05
C ASP A 487 11.74 0.38 -29.35
N THR A 488 12.86 1.05 -29.52
CA THR A 488 13.74 0.79 -30.68
C THR A 488 15.20 1.01 -30.33
N GLN A 489 16.02 0.04 -30.71
CA GLN A 489 17.48 0.13 -30.67
C GLN A 489 18.01 0.84 -31.89
N ILE A 490 18.28 2.15 -31.76
CA ILE A 490 18.78 2.98 -32.87
C ILE A 490 20.20 2.53 -33.29
N SER A 491 21.02 2.20 -32.31
CA SER A 491 22.38 1.64 -32.51
C SER A 491 22.70 0.68 -31.37
N ASP A 492 23.84 0.01 -31.39
CA ASP A 492 24.25 -0.91 -30.31
C ASP A 492 24.35 -0.22 -28.95
N ASN A 493 24.50 1.11 -28.94
CA ASN A 493 24.64 1.92 -27.72
C ASN A 493 23.42 2.78 -27.37
N ILE A 494 22.41 2.88 -28.26
CA ILE A 494 21.29 3.82 -28.07
C ILE A 494 19.96 3.09 -28.18
N LEU A 495 19.19 3.13 -27.08
CA LEU A 495 17.81 2.66 -27.00
C LEU A 495 16.88 3.86 -26.84
N LEU A 496 15.84 3.93 -27.66
CA LEU A 496 14.77 4.92 -27.55
C LEU A 496 13.49 4.24 -27.07
N ASN A 497 12.88 4.79 -26.04
CA ASN A 497 11.56 4.39 -25.52
C ASN A 497 10.57 5.53 -25.69
N ALA A 498 9.35 5.24 -26.06
CA ALA A 498 8.27 6.22 -26.13
C ALA A 498 6.93 5.57 -25.77
N SER A 499 6.01 6.35 -25.22
CA SER A 499 4.64 5.89 -25.01
C SER A 499 3.64 7.04 -25.12
N ILE A 500 2.43 6.69 -25.55
CA ILE A 500 1.24 7.55 -25.47
C ILE A 500 0.19 6.76 -24.72
N ASN A 501 -0.44 7.41 -23.73
CA ASN A 501 -1.46 6.78 -22.89
C ASN A 501 -2.66 7.72 -22.76
N TYR A 502 -3.86 7.19 -23.02
CA TYR A 502 -5.13 7.86 -22.80
C TYR A 502 -5.99 7.07 -21.81
N ARG A 503 -6.52 7.77 -20.81
CA ARG A 503 -7.41 7.22 -19.79
C ARG A 503 -8.66 8.09 -19.73
N ASN A 504 -9.81 7.45 -19.84
CA ASN A 504 -11.11 8.07 -19.64
C ASN A 504 -11.79 7.39 -18.47
N LEU A 505 -12.29 8.17 -17.50
CA LEU A 505 -13.01 7.71 -16.31
C LEU A 505 -14.35 8.40 -16.22
N LYS A 506 -15.39 7.61 -16.00
CA LYS A 506 -16.67 8.03 -15.45
C LYS A 506 -16.82 7.37 -14.08
N SER A 507 -16.89 8.17 -13.00
CA SER A 507 -17.05 7.72 -11.62
C SER A 507 -18.37 8.23 -11.06
N GLU A 508 -19.32 7.34 -10.76
CA GLU A 508 -20.56 7.66 -10.06
C GLU A 508 -20.35 7.51 -8.56
N ASN A 509 -20.65 8.58 -7.82
CA ASN A 509 -20.43 8.67 -6.39
C ASN A 509 -21.74 9.00 -5.69
N PHE A 510 -22.19 8.12 -4.78
CA PHE A 510 -23.46 8.25 -4.09
C PHE A 510 -23.46 7.54 -2.75
N ALA A 511 -24.39 7.90 -1.88
CA ALA A 511 -24.74 7.08 -0.73
C ALA A 511 -25.95 6.19 -1.07
N GLU A 512 -25.95 4.95 -0.59
CA GLU A 512 -27.04 3.97 -0.73
C GLU A 512 -27.48 3.49 0.65
N VAL A 513 -28.79 3.37 0.86
CA VAL A 513 -29.35 2.70 2.04
C VAL A 513 -29.10 1.19 1.91
N LYS A 514 -28.22 0.67 2.76
CA LYS A 514 -27.84 -0.75 2.73
C LYS A 514 -28.74 -1.64 3.59
N ASP A 515 -29.16 -1.12 4.74
CA ASP A 515 -30.02 -1.82 5.70
C ASP A 515 -30.74 -0.77 6.57
N LEU A 516 -32.04 -0.92 6.73
CA LEU A 516 -32.87 -0.04 7.57
C LEU A 516 -32.96 -0.51 9.02
N LEU A 517 -32.24 -1.55 9.41
CA LEU A 517 -32.16 -2.09 10.76
C LEU A 517 -33.58 -2.31 11.38
N GLY A 518 -34.46 -2.96 10.62
CA GLY A 518 -35.82 -3.28 11.05
C GLY A 518 -36.83 -2.15 10.87
N GLY A 519 -36.45 -0.98 10.41
CA GLY A 519 -37.34 0.13 10.12
C GLY A 519 -37.98 0.03 8.73
N THR A 520 -38.88 0.95 8.40
CA THR A 520 -39.69 0.93 7.16
C THR A 520 -39.17 1.87 6.09
N GLY A 521 -38.33 2.83 6.41
CA GLY A 521 -37.79 3.82 5.49
C GLY A 521 -36.92 4.84 6.26
N PHE A 522 -36.09 5.61 5.55
CA PHE A 522 -35.24 6.66 6.10
C PHE A 522 -35.60 7.98 5.41
N LEU A 523 -35.90 9.02 6.18
CA LEU A 523 -36.18 10.34 5.61
C LEU A 523 -34.86 10.96 5.11
N ASP A 524 -34.82 11.28 3.82
CA ASP A 524 -33.63 11.75 3.10
C ASP A 524 -33.42 13.26 3.27
N VAL A 525 -33.03 13.65 4.48
CA VAL A 525 -32.68 15.03 4.85
C VAL A 525 -31.38 15.03 5.64
N ASP A 526 -30.71 16.15 5.66
CA ASP A 526 -29.56 16.40 6.53
C ASP A 526 -30.07 16.91 7.87
N PHE A 527 -29.95 16.08 8.91
CA PHE A 527 -30.36 16.44 10.26
C PHE A 527 -29.45 17.51 10.89
N PHE A 528 -28.22 17.63 10.40
CA PHE A 528 -27.21 18.56 10.92
C PHE A 528 -27.18 19.89 10.14
N ALA A 529 -28.03 20.05 9.12
CA ALA A 529 -28.12 21.32 8.41
C ALA A 529 -28.85 22.34 9.28
N GLU A 530 -28.15 23.39 9.65
CA GLU A 530 -28.67 24.46 10.51
C GLU A 530 -29.44 25.51 9.70
N SER A 531 -30.38 26.23 10.34
CA SER A 531 -31.02 27.37 9.71
C SER A 531 -30.15 28.61 9.81
N GLU A 532 -30.12 29.46 8.78
CA GLU A 532 -29.33 30.69 8.75
C GLU A 532 -29.61 31.64 9.92
N ASP A 533 -30.75 31.54 10.61
CA ASP A 533 -31.18 32.48 11.66
C ASP A 533 -30.76 32.04 13.07
N GLY A 534 -30.18 30.86 13.26
CA GLY A 534 -29.66 30.37 14.59
C GLY A 534 -30.69 30.30 15.74
N GLU A 535 -31.97 30.57 15.47
CA GLU A 535 -33.05 30.65 16.48
C GLU A 535 -33.72 29.27 16.74
N VAL A 536 -33.40 28.25 15.97
CA VAL A 536 -34.09 26.95 16.07
C VAL A 536 -33.08 25.80 16.11
N ASP A 537 -33.14 24.98 17.17
CA ASP A 537 -32.31 23.76 17.35
C ASP A 537 -32.63 22.62 16.35
N PHE A 538 -33.21 22.91 15.17
CA PHE A 538 -33.64 21.88 14.22
C PHE A 538 -33.33 22.32 12.78
N SER A 539 -32.95 21.35 11.93
CA SER A 539 -32.93 21.56 10.48
C SER A 539 -34.32 21.89 9.93
N VAL A 540 -34.46 22.92 9.14
CA VAL A 540 -35.74 23.41 8.61
C VAL A 540 -35.76 23.60 7.10
N GLY A 541 -36.89 23.41 6.48
CA GLY A 541 -37.20 23.83 5.11
C GLY A 541 -36.30 23.22 4.04
N ASP A 542 -35.86 24.05 3.11
CA ASP A 542 -35.07 23.64 1.93
C ASP A 542 -33.64 23.26 2.27
N VAL A 543 -33.03 23.92 3.24
CA VAL A 543 -31.64 23.73 3.67
C VAL A 543 -31.37 22.26 4.03
N ALA A 544 -32.31 21.63 4.72
CA ALA A 544 -32.19 20.22 5.15
C ALA A 544 -32.32 19.21 3.99
N GLN A 545 -32.78 19.61 2.80
CA GLN A 545 -33.03 18.65 1.70
C GLN A 545 -31.75 18.14 1.08
N SER A 546 -31.58 16.81 1.05
CA SER A 546 -30.51 16.15 0.28
C SER A 546 -30.71 16.34 -1.25
N ASP A 547 -31.98 16.41 -1.69
CA ASP A 547 -32.34 16.65 -3.10
C ASP A 547 -33.63 17.45 -3.19
N LEU A 548 -33.55 18.74 -3.50
CA LEU A 548 -34.70 19.64 -3.67
C LEU A 548 -35.67 19.20 -4.75
N ARG A 549 -35.23 18.38 -5.69
CA ARG A 549 -36.07 17.82 -6.77
C ARG A 549 -36.97 16.68 -6.30
N ASN A 550 -36.66 16.10 -5.14
CA ASN A 550 -37.40 15.01 -4.49
C ASN A 550 -37.54 15.26 -2.99
N ARG A 551 -38.09 16.37 -2.61
CA ARG A 551 -38.26 16.81 -1.21
C ARG A 551 -38.92 15.76 -0.33
N ASN A 552 -38.44 15.65 0.89
CA ASN A 552 -39.01 14.77 1.94
C ASN A 552 -39.14 13.30 1.48
N ARG A 553 -38.21 12.87 0.62
CA ARG A 553 -38.21 11.50 0.13
C ARG A 553 -37.91 10.53 1.26
N ILE A 554 -38.66 9.44 1.32
CA ILE A 554 -38.41 8.31 2.22
C ILE A 554 -37.66 7.24 1.44
N ALA A 555 -36.35 7.13 1.70
CA ALA A 555 -35.48 6.17 1.06
C ALA A 555 -35.68 4.76 1.61
N LYS A 556 -35.65 3.77 0.73
CA LYS A 556 -35.73 2.34 1.00
C LYS A 556 -34.38 1.68 0.78
N VAL A 557 -34.23 0.41 1.19
CA VAL A 557 -33.02 -0.38 0.92
C VAL A 557 -32.77 -0.41 -0.60
N GLY A 558 -31.55 -0.04 -0.99
CA GLY A 558 -31.10 0.07 -2.39
C GLY A 558 -31.30 1.45 -3.02
N ASP A 559 -32.00 2.37 -2.36
CA ASP A 559 -32.15 3.73 -2.87
C ASP A 559 -30.87 4.56 -2.61
N ARG A 560 -30.55 5.41 -3.60
CA ARG A 560 -29.54 6.46 -3.42
C ARG A 560 -30.12 7.57 -2.56
N TYR A 561 -29.36 8.11 -1.63
CA TYR A 561 -29.79 9.18 -0.72
C TYR A 561 -28.60 10.04 -0.29
N LYS A 562 -28.84 11.15 0.40
CA LYS A 562 -27.85 12.14 0.89
C LYS A 562 -27.09 12.84 -0.23
N TYR A 563 -26.43 12.12 -1.13
CA TYR A 563 -25.69 12.71 -2.23
C TYR A 563 -25.62 11.78 -3.43
N ASN A 564 -25.58 12.37 -4.62
CA ASN A 564 -25.41 11.66 -5.87
C ASN A 564 -24.78 12.57 -6.92
N TYR A 565 -23.58 12.21 -7.41
CA TYR A 565 -22.87 12.96 -8.43
C TYR A 565 -21.96 12.07 -9.26
N GLU A 566 -21.54 12.57 -10.41
CA GLU A 566 -20.55 11.96 -11.29
C GLU A 566 -19.29 12.81 -11.37
N ILE A 567 -18.14 12.14 -11.51
CA ILE A 567 -16.89 12.76 -11.94
C ILE A 567 -16.53 12.18 -13.29
N ASN A 568 -16.31 13.05 -14.27
CA ASN A 568 -15.76 12.72 -15.57
C ASN A 568 -14.31 13.19 -15.64
N ALA A 569 -13.40 12.30 -15.98
CA ALA A 569 -11.98 12.60 -16.04
C ALA A 569 -11.34 12.04 -17.31
N ASP A 570 -10.51 12.86 -17.96
CA ASP A 570 -9.73 12.51 -19.13
C ASP A 570 -8.26 12.82 -18.88
N VAL A 571 -7.39 11.85 -19.08
CA VAL A 571 -5.93 12.02 -18.96
C VAL A 571 -5.25 11.54 -20.23
N LEU A 572 -4.56 12.44 -20.91
CA LEU A 572 -3.69 12.13 -22.05
C LEU A 572 -2.24 12.39 -21.66
N SER A 573 -1.38 11.39 -21.75
CA SER A 573 0.04 11.53 -21.44
C SER A 573 0.92 11.00 -22.57
N GLY A 574 2.04 11.68 -22.80
CA GLY A 574 3.10 11.28 -23.71
C GLY A 574 4.44 11.23 -22.98
N PHE A 575 5.26 10.27 -23.31
CA PHE A 575 6.58 10.05 -22.73
C PHE A 575 7.59 9.69 -23.84
N VAL A 576 8.80 10.21 -23.72
CA VAL A 576 9.95 9.85 -24.55
C VAL A 576 11.20 9.78 -23.70
N GLN A 577 12.05 8.79 -23.97
CA GLN A 577 13.31 8.58 -23.26
C GLN A 577 14.36 7.99 -24.21
N ALA A 578 15.59 8.51 -24.12
CA ALA A 578 16.75 7.93 -24.77
C ALA A 578 17.72 7.40 -23.71
N GLN A 579 18.18 6.17 -23.88
CA GLN A 579 19.17 5.51 -23.04
C GLN A 579 20.45 5.29 -23.86
N PHE A 580 21.58 5.64 -23.27
CA PHE A 580 22.90 5.56 -23.87
C PHE A 580 23.78 4.62 -23.04
N LYS A 581 24.31 3.57 -23.64
CA LYS A 581 25.10 2.54 -22.97
C LYS A 581 26.50 2.47 -23.58
N TYR A 582 27.49 2.87 -22.76
CA TYR A 582 28.91 2.83 -23.13
C TYR A 582 29.71 2.03 -22.10
N ASN A 583 30.95 1.71 -22.46
CA ASN A 583 31.80 0.86 -21.62
C ASN A 583 31.93 1.34 -20.15
N ARG A 584 32.09 2.65 -19.95
CA ARG A 584 32.30 3.25 -18.61
C ARG A 584 31.12 4.07 -18.09
N VAL A 585 30.23 4.51 -18.96
CA VAL A 585 29.13 5.40 -18.58
C VAL A 585 27.86 4.95 -19.27
N ASP A 586 26.83 4.66 -18.52
CA ASP A 586 25.46 4.60 -19.04
C ASP A 586 24.75 5.85 -18.58
N PHE A 587 23.95 6.48 -19.45
CA PHE A 587 23.13 7.63 -19.06
C PHE A 587 21.81 7.62 -19.83
N TYR A 588 20.85 8.35 -19.32
CA TYR A 588 19.54 8.50 -19.96
C TYR A 588 19.00 9.91 -19.76
N LEU A 589 18.13 10.31 -20.70
CA LEU A 589 17.33 11.53 -20.63
C LEU A 589 15.89 11.18 -21.01
N GLY A 590 14.93 11.74 -20.29
CA GLY A 590 13.51 11.50 -20.55
C GLY A 590 12.68 12.74 -20.28
N ALA A 591 11.58 12.86 -21.02
CA ALA A 591 10.59 13.91 -20.86
C ALA A 591 9.18 13.34 -20.96
N SER A 592 8.23 13.97 -20.29
CA SER A 592 6.82 13.67 -20.43
C SER A 592 5.96 14.94 -20.41
N ILE A 593 4.81 14.82 -21.07
CA ILE A 593 3.73 15.81 -21.04
C ILE A 593 2.45 15.07 -20.65
N THR A 594 1.66 15.66 -19.74
CA THR A 594 0.37 15.13 -19.34
C THR A 594 -0.67 16.24 -19.36
N ASN A 595 -1.79 15.99 -20.02
CA ASN A 595 -2.98 16.83 -19.96
C ASN A 595 -4.07 16.10 -19.17
N THR A 596 -4.56 16.75 -18.11
CA THR A 596 -5.56 16.19 -17.19
C THR A 596 -6.77 17.11 -17.14
N ASN A 597 -7.95 16.53 -17.29
CA ASN A 597 -9.21 17.26 -17.20
C ASN A 597 -10.15 16.58 -16.20
N TYR A 598 -10.81 17.35 -15.34
CA TYR A 598 -11.84 16.90 -14.39
C TYR A 598 -13.08 17.76 -14.50
N GLN A 599 -14.26 17.14 -14.38
CA GLN A 599 -15.53 17.82 -14.28
C GLN A 599 -16.49 17.04 -13.38
N ARG A 600 -17.08 17.72 -12.38
CA ARG A 600 -18.17 17.19 -11.57
C ARG A 600 -19.49 17.46 -12.29
N ASN A 601 -20.44 16.52 -12.14
CA ASN A 601 -21.83 16.64 -12.59
C ASN A 601 -22.75 16.20 -11.45
N GLY A 602 -23.39 17.15 -10.77
CA GLY A 602 -24.32 16.88 -9.68
C GLY A 602 -25.63 16.29 -10.21
N LEU A 603 -26.09 15.19 -9.60
CA LEU A 603 -27.34 14.51 -9.94
C LEU A 603 -28.43 14.78 -8.89
N PHE A 604 -28.05 15.21 -7.68
CA PHE A 604 -28.95 15.77 -6.67
C PHE A 604 -28.73 17.25 -6.56
N GLU A 605 -29.80 17.99 -6.23
CA GLU A 605 -29.79 19.42 -5.93
C GLU A 605 -29.84 19.61 -4.41
N ASN A 606 -28.68 19.92 -3.83
CA ASN A 606 -28.55 20.05 -2.38
C ASN A 606 -29.25 21.32 -1.86
N GLY A 607 -29.85 21.25 -0.68
CA GLY A 607 -30.62 22.32 -0.07
C GLY A 607 -29.83 23.57 0.25
N ASN A 608 -28.57 23.41 0.71
CA ASN A 608 -27.66 24.53 1.01
C ASN A 608 -27.00 25.13 -0.25
N TYR A 609 -26.91 24.34 -1.34
CA TYR A 609 -26.24 24.74 -2.57
C TYR A 609 -27.17 24.58 -3.75
N GLN A 610 -28.11 25.52 -3.92
CA GLN A 610 -29.24 25.39 -4.84
C GLN A 610 -28.82 25.60 -6.32
N GLY A 611 -29.60 25.06 -7.24
CA GLY A 611 -29.42 25.24 -8.66
C GLY A 611 -28.05 24.76 -9.17
N ALA A 612 -27.35 25.61 -9.91
CA ALA A 612 -26.06 25.31 -10.53
C ALA A 612 -24.90 25.11 -9.53
N GLU A 613 -25.06 25.51 -8.29
CA GLU A 613 -24.02 25.32 -7.27
C GLU A 613 -23.83 23.85 -6.89
N SER A 614 -24.88 23.03 -7.00
CA SER A 614 -24.78 21.59 -6.71
C SER A 614 -25.26 20.71 -7.86
N PHE A 615 -26.24 21.15 -8.65
CA PHE A 615 -26.90 20.37 -9.70
C PHE A 615 -26.33 20.65 -11.09
N GLY A 616 -26.19 19.58 -11.90
CA GLY A 616 -25.64 19.67 -13.24
C GLY A 616 -24.11 19.78 -13.29
N LYS A 617 -23.59 20.18 -14.44
CA LYS A 617 -22.16 20.24 -14.71
C LYS A 617 -21.53 21.48 -14.06
N GLY A 618 -20.58 21.22 -13.16
CA GLY A 618 -19.71 22.24 -12.62
C GLY A 618 -18.61 22.68 -13.59
N GLU A 619 -17.73 23.55 -13.15
CA GLU A 619 -16.61 24.06 -13.93
C GLU A 619 -15.63 22.92 -14.29
N LYS A 620 -15.16 22.91 -15.54
CA LYS A 620 -14.13 21.97 -16.00
C LYS A 620 -12.75 22.45 -15.57
N GLN A 621 -12.04 21.63 -14.81
CA GLN A 621 -10.66 21.88 -14.42
C GLN A 621 -9.71 21.23 -15.43
N SER A 622 -8.65 21.94 -15.83
CA SER A 622 -7.69 21.48 -16.84
C SER A 622 -6.27 21.82 -16.44
N PHE A 623 -5.38 20.82 -16.50
CA PHE A 623 -3.98 20.96 -16.13
C PHE A 623 -3.10 20.42 -17.26
N THR A 624 -1.99 21.11 -17.53
CA THR A 624 -0.97 20.65 -18.47
C THR A 624 0.39 20.67 -17.79
N ASP A 625 0.95 19.48 -17.62
CA ASP A 625 2.12 19.21 -16.80
C ASP A 625 3.27 18.69 -17.64
N PHE A 626 4.46 19.28 -17.44
CA PHE A 626 5.71 18.86 -18.07
C PHE A 626 6.64 18.31 -17.01
N SER A 627 7.28 17.16 -17.31
CA SER A 627 8.25 16.55 -16.42
C SER A 627 9.49 16.14 -17.21
N PHE A 628 10.66 16.25 -16.56
CA PHE A 628 11.97 15.92 -17.10
C PHE A 628 12.74 15.05 -16.13
N LYS A 629 13.48 14.09 -16.63
CA LYS A 629 14.40 13.26 -15.84
C LYS A 629 15.66 12.95 -16.61
N GLY A 630 16.72 12.68 -15.86
CA GLY A 630 17.98 12.22 -16.42
C GLY A 630 18.82 11.54 -15.34
N GLY A 631 19.75 10.73 -15.77
CA GLY A 631 20.67 10.09 -14.84
C GLY A 631 21.83 9.44 -15.54
N ALA A 632 22.84 9.10 -14.76
CA ALA A 632 24.06 8.47 -15.26
C ALA A 632 24.59 7.45 -14.26
N THR A 633 25.09 6.33 -14.79
CA THR A 633 25.82 5.33 -14.01
C THR A 633 27.27 5.30 -14.51
N TYR A 634 28.21 5.70 -13.65
CA TYR A 634 29.65 5.62 -13.92
C TYR A 634 30.21 4.31 -13.39
N LYS A 635 30.80 3.51 -14.27
CA LYS A 635 31.40 2.20 -13.96
C LYS A 635 32.88 2.40 -13.66
N ILE A 636 33.23 2.63 -12.38
CA ILE A 636 34.64 2.76 -11.93
C ILE A 636 35.40 1.47 -12.27
N SER A 637 34.75 0.34 -12.00
CA SER A 637 35.23 -1.00 -12.34
C SER A 637 34.02 -1.95 -12.50
N GLY A 638 34.24 -3.22 -12.84
CA GLY A 638 33.18 -4.22 -12.84
C GLY A 638 32.49 -4.46 -11.49
N ARG A 639 33.10 -3.97 -10.39
CA ARG A 639 32.57 -4.14 -9.01
C ARG A 639 32.05 -2.85 -8.40
N HIS A 640 32.50 -1.70 -8.84
CA HIS A 640 32.25 -0.38 -8.24
C HIS A 640 31.55 0.52 -9.24
N LEU A 641 30.33 0.95 -8.90
CA LEU A 641 29.53 1.84 -9.72
C LEU A 641 29.04 3.02 -8.88
N ILE A 642 28.93 4.17 -9.50
CA ILE A 642 28.24 5.35 -8.98
C ILE A 642 27.07 5.65 -9.90
N ASP A 643 25.87 5.81 -9.36
CA ASP A 643 24.73 6.26 -10.12
C ASP A 643 24.16 7.56 -9.55
N VAL A 644 23.69 8.41 -10.45
CA VAL A 644 23.07 9.69 -10.14
C VAL A 644 21.79 9.80 -10.93
N ASN A 645 20.70 10.16 -10.27
CA ASN A 645 19.40 10.40 -10.92
C ASN A 645 18.86 11.75 -10.50
N LEU A 646 18.28 12.47 -11.48
CA LEU A 646 17.74 13.81 -11.32
C LEU A 646 16.34 13.85 -11.93
N GLY A 647 15.44 14.63 -11.37
CA GLY A 647 14.14 14.85 -11.98
C GLY A 647 13.45 16.11 -11.50
N SER A 648 12.67 16.66 -12.41
CA SER A 648 11.72 17.74 -12.16
C SER A 648 10.36 17.30 -12.67
N LEU A 649 9.41 17.10 -11.76
CA LEU A 649 8.07 16.61 -12.06
C LEU A 649 7.04 17.67 -11.80
N SER A 650 6.00 17.67 -12.63
CA SER A 650 4.77 18.41 -12.39
C SER A 650 3.61 17.41 -12.41
N LYS A 651 2.71 17.50 -11.42
CA LYS A 651 1.57 16.59 -11.27
C LYS A 651 0.30 17.38 -11.01
N ALA A 652 -0.74 17.15 -11.80
CA ALA A 652 -2.07 17.67 -11.52
C ALA A 652 -2.56 17.25 -10.14
N PRO A 653 -3.33 18.06 -9.42
CA PRO A 653 -4.03 17.65 -8.21
C PRO A 653 -4.89 16.41 -8.48
N THR A 654 -5.06 15.57 -7.50
CA THR A 654 -5.96 14.42 -7.61
C THR A 654 -7.42 14.89 -7.63
N ILE A 655 -8.34 14.05 -8.13
CA ILE A 655 -9.78 14.34 -8.11
C ILE A 655 -10.22 14.68 -6.68
N ARG A 656 -9.72 13.94 -5.68
CA ARG A 656 -10.04 14.17 -4.26
C ARG A 656 -9.70 15.58 -3.79
N ASN A 657 -8.57 16.14 -4.26
CA ASN A 657 -8.08 17.45 -3.83
C ASN A 657 -8.54 18.60 -4.74
N THR A 658 -9.25 18.28 -5.84
CA THR A 658 -9.77 19.26 -6.80
C THR A 658 -11.07 19.90 -6.32
N PHE A 659 -11.98 19.11 -5.74
CA PHE A 659 -13.28 19.57 -5.28
C PHE A 659 -13.31 19.63 -3.75
N THR A 660 -13.68 20.81 -3.20
CA THR A 660 -13.66 21.03 -1.75
C THR A 660 -14.62 20.09 -1.03
N ASN A 661 -15.90 20.04 -1.48
CA ASN A 661 -16.87 19.07 -1.00
C ASN A 661 -17.77 18.55 -2.14
N ALA A 662 -17.23 17.62 -2.94
CA ALA A 662 -17.96 17.05 -4.07
C ALA A 662 -19.28 16.35 -3.71
N ARG A 663 -19.53 16.02 -2.43
CA ARG A 663 -20.79 15.41 -1.99
C ARG A 663 -21.92 16.42 -1.99
N GLN A 664 -21.66 17.69 -1.67
CA GLN A 664 -22.67 18.75 -1.52
C GLN A 664 -22.71 19.69 -2.71
N ASN A 665 -21.55 20.10 -3.27
CA ASN A 665 -21.49 21.20 -4.22
C ASN A 665 -20.47 21.01 -5.36
N ASN A 666 -20.48 21.96 -6.31
CA ASN A 666 -19.58 22.05 -7.46
C ASN A 666 -18.29 22.85 -7.17
N ASN A 667 -18.07 23.29 -5.91
CA ASN A 667 -16.97 24.17 -5.57
C ASN A 667 -15.61 23.51 -5.78
N VAL A 668 -14.73 24.24 -6.45
CA VAL A 668 -13.35 23.86 -6.70
C VAL A 668 -12.46 24.46 -5.62
N THR A 669 -11.44 23.73 -5.21
CA THR A 669 -10.45 24.22 -4.25
C THR A 669 -9.82 25.53 -4.71
N ILE A 670 -9.87 26.56 -3.86
CA ILE A 670 -9.30 27.88 -4.16
C ILE A 670 -7.78 27.80 -4.14
N GLY A 671 -7.12 28.40 -5.14
CA GLY A 671 -5.66 28.37 -5.25
C GLY A 671 -5.08 27.03 -5.72
N LEU A 672 -5.89 26.21 -6.40
CA LEU A 672 -5.49 24.89 -6.92
C LEU A 672 -4.42 25.04 -8.03
N GLU A 673 -3.28 24.40 -7.82
CA GLU A 673 -2.16 24.36 -8.77
C GLU A 673 -1.60 22.94 -8.91
N SER A 674 -0.87 22.68 -10.00
CA SER A 674 -0.11 21.43 -10.13
C SER A 674 1.08 21.41 -9.17
N GLU A 675 1.21 20.32 -8.42
CA GLU A 675 2.35 20.07 -7.53
C GLU A 675 3.65 20.02 -8.32
N LYS A 676 4.70 20.67 -7.80
CA LYS A 676 6.05 20.66 -8.40
C LYS A 676 7.00 19.91 -7.49
N ILE A 677 7.76 18.97 -8.08
CA ILE A 677 8.67 18.11 -7.35
C ILE A 677 10.05 18.17 -8.00
N GLN A 678 11.07 18.38 -7.18
CA GLN A 678 12.47 18.26 -7.58
C GLN A 678 13.11 17.13 -6.81
N ASN A 679 13.82 16.26 -7.49
CA ASN A 679 14.45 15.09 -6.88
C ASN A 679 15.88 14.90 -7.38
N ILE A 680 16.74 14.49 -6.44
CA ILE A 680 18.07 13.98 -6.73
C ILE A 680 18.37 12.77 -5.85
N ASP A 681 18.94 11.74 -6.42
CA ASP A 681 19.58 10.67 -5.66
C ASP A 681 20.96 10.31 -6.22
N ILE A 682 21.89 9.95 -5.30
CA ILE A 682 23.25 9.56 -5.62
C ILE A 682 23.54 8.25 -4.92
N GLY A 683 23.87 7.21 -5.68
CA GLY A 683 24.11 5.87 -5.20
C GLY A 683 25.54 5.40 -5.45
N TYR A 684 26.14 4.73 -4.47
CA TYR A 684 27.34 3.92 -4.65
C TYR A 684 26.96 2.44 -4.52
N ILE A 685 27.32 1.66 -5.53
CA ILE A 685 26.99 0.25 -5.62
C ILE A 685 28.29 -0.55 -5.66
N TYR A 686 28.42 -1.49 -4.74
CA TYR A 686 29.50 -2.48 -4.71
C TYR A 686 28.95 -3.88 -4.97
N ARG A 687 29.54 -4.62 -5.88
CA ARG A 687 29.18 -5.98 -6.24
C ARG A 687 30.41 -6.87 -6.31
N SER A 688 30.44 -7.89 -5.48
CA SER A 688 31.43 -8.98 -5.55
C SER A 688 30.68 -10.32 -5.42
N PRO A 689 31.34 -11.46 -5.65
CA PRO A 689 30.70 -12.77 -5.45
C PRO A 689 30.22 -13.00 -4.01
N ILE A 690 30.89 -12.39 -3.03
CA ILE A 690 30.61 -12.60 -1.61
C ILE A 690 29.76 -11.44 -1.05
N VAL A 691 30.04 -10.19 -1.42
CA VAL A 691 29.39 -9.02 -0.84
C VAL A 691 28.70 -8.20 -1.91
N LYS A 692 27.47 -7.84 -1.66
CA LYS A 692 26.72 -6.82 -2.40
C LYS A 692 26.34 -5.72 -1.44
N ALA A 693 26.58 -4.48 -1.83
CA ALA A 693 26.22 -3.32 -1.02
C ALA A 693 25.74 -2.17 -1.91
N ARG A 694 24.80 -1.39 -1.39
CA ARG A 694 24.36 -0.13 -1.98
C ARG A 694 24.19 0.90 -0.88
N LEU A 695 24.76 2.06 -1.06
CA LEU A 695 24.53 3.27 -0.26
C LEU A 695 23.93 4.32 -1.19
N THR A 696 22.81 4.91 -0.84
CA THR A 696 22.16 5.95 -1.62
C THR A 696 21.78 7.12 -0.73
N GLY A 697 22.25 8.33 -1.07
CA GLY A 697 21.74 9.58 -0.52
C GLY A 697 20.65 10.13 -1.42
N PHE A 698 19.61 10.74 -0.86
CA PHE A 698 18.50 11.31 -1.60
C PHE A 698 18.04 12.65 -1.02
N TYR A 699 17.50 13.47 -1.90
CA TYR A 699 16.80 14.71 -1.56
C TYR A 699 15.64 14.91 -2.51
N SER A 700 14.45 15.19 -1.96
CA SER A 700 13.25 15.54 -2.71
C SER A 700 12.62 16.79 -2.11
N ASN A 701 12.23 17.73 -2.96
CA ASN A 701 11.56 18.98 -2.58
C ASN A 701 10.22 19.06 -3.30
N PHE A 702 9.15 19.19 -2.52
CA PHE A 702 7.76 19.34 -2.98
C PHE A 702 7.32 20.77 -2.75
N SER A 703 6.53 21.30 -3.67
CA SER A 703 5.93 22.62 -3.57
C SER A 703 4.59 22.68 -4.31
N LYS A 704 3.74 23.62 -3.96
CA LYS A 704 2.41 23.82 -4.54
C LYS A 704 1.47 22.61 -4.35
N GLY A 705 1.70 21.80 -3.34
CA GLY A 705 0.80 20.71 -2.98
C GLY A 705 -0.54 21.23 -2.47
N THR A 706 -1.57 20.37 -2.55
CA THR A 706 -2.92 20.63 -2.00
C THR A 706 -3.31 19.46 -1.12
N ASP A 707 -3.87 19.73 0.07
CA ASP A 707 -4.38 18.71 0.99
C ASP A 707 -5.73 19.14 1.57
N LEU A 708 -6.66 18.16 1.75
CA LEU A 708 -8.00 18.39 2.27
C LEU A 708 -8.26 17.45 3.46
N GLY A 709 -8.69 18.07 4.59
CA GLY A 709 -9.16 17.40 5.79
C GLY A 709 -10.65 17.62 6.03
N PHE A 710 -11.27 16.72 6.82
CA PHE A 710 -12.68 16.83 7.20
C PHE A 710 -12.81 16.42 8.67
N TYR A 711 -13.27 17.32 9.53
CA TYR A 711 -13.49 17.02 10.94
C TYR A 711 -14.40 18.05 11.59
N PHE A 712 -14.92 17.73 12.78
CA PHE A 712 -15.70 18.65 13.60
C PHE A 712 -14.76 19.42 14.53
N THR A 713 -14.98 20.73 14.65
CA THR A 713 -14.24 21.62 15.53
C THR A 713 -15.20 22.52 16.31
N GLU A 714 -14.79 22.95 17.50
CA GLU A 714 -15.57 23.77 18.41
C GLU A 714 -14.88 25.14 18.62
N ASN A 715 -15.67 26.14 18.92
CA ASN A 715 -15.23 27.51 19.32
C ASN A 715 -14.24 28.13 18.34
N LEU A 716 -14.66 28.25 17.06
CA LEU A 716 -13.87 28.91 16.03
C LEU A 716 -13.65 30.39 16.34
N GLY A 717 -12.42 30.87 16.22
CA GLY A 717 -12.05 32.24 16.53
C GLY A 717 -12.66 33.27 15.59
N GLY A 718 -13.19 34.36 16.12
CA GLY A 718 -13.72 35.48 15.34
C GLY A 718 -15.07 35.25 14.67
N LEU A 719 -15.74 34.13 14.94
CA LEU A 719 -17.02 33.79 14.32
C LEU A 719 -18.22 33.86 15.26
N GLY A 720 -18.04 34.32 16.47
CA GLY A 720 -19.09 34.46 17.49
C GLY A 720 -19.05 33.34 18.54
N LEU A 721 -19.93 33.45 19.54
CA LEU A 721 -20.04 32.45 20.61
C LEU A 721 -20.59 31.15 20.09
N GLU A 722 -19.99 30.05 20.59
CA GLU A 722 -20.44 28.67 20.31
C GLU A 722 -20.48 28.29 18.82
N GLN A 723 -19.59 28.91 18.00
CA GLN A 723 -19.51 28.56 16.59
C GLN A 723 -18.76 27.22 16.42
N ASP A 724 -19.52 26.16 16.39
CA ASP A 724 -19.08 24.79 16.14
C ASP A 724 -19.46 24.39 14.72
N ALA A 725 -18.55 23.68 14.02
CA ALA A 725 -18.85 23.28 12.67
C ALA A 725 -18.16 21.97 12.25
N PHE A 726 -18.77 21.24 11.34
CA PHE A 726 -18.12 20.19 10.58
C PHE A 726 -17.43 20.79 9.36
N ILE A 727 -16.13 21.05 9.48
CA ILE A 727 -15.37 21.80 8.49
C ILE A 727 -14.71 20.93 7.42
N GLN A 728 -14.55 21.51 6.23
CA GLN A 728 -13.57 21.13 5.24
C GLN A 728 -12.36 22.03 5.43
N GLU A 729 -11.27 21.46 5.93
CA GLU A 729 -9.98 22.14 6.03
C GLU A 729 -9.23 22.00 4.71
N VAL A 730 -8.81 23.12 4.13
CA VAL A 730 -8.11 23.13 2.84
C VAL A 730 -6.76 23.80 2.99
N MET A 731 -5.72 23.05 2.71
CA MET A 731 -4.36 23.60 2.57
C MET A 731 -3.94 23.66 1.11
N THR A 732 -3.39 24.80 0.68
CA THR A 732 -2.77 24.99 -0.63
C THR A 732 -1.34 25.50 -0.48
N ASN A 733 -0.56 25.44 -1.57
CA ASN A 733 0.86 25.76 -1.54
C ASN A 733 1.65 24.93 -0.49
N VAL A 734 1.25 23.67 -0.28
CA VAL A 734 1.94 22.78 0.66
C VAL A 734 3.32 22.44 0.13
N GLY A 735 4.34 22.77 0.92
CA GLY A 735 5.74 22.46 0.62
C GLY A 735 6.30 21.44 1.62
N LYS A 736 7.04 20.45 1.10
CA LYS A 736 7.69 19.41 1.91
C LYS A 736 9.11 19.15 1.42
N GLN A 737 10.00 18.76 2.32
CA GLN A 737 11.33 18.29 1.96
C GLN A 737 11.61 16.94 2.57
N HIS A 738 12.18 16.05 1.79
CA HIS A 738 12.60 14.73 2.22
C HIS A 738 14.10 14.57 1.93
N ILE A 739 14.89 14.32 2.95
CA ILE A 739 16.34 14.13 2.86
C ILE A 739 16.75 12.90 3.65
N GLY A 740 17.70 12.12 3.15
CA GLY A 740 18.19 10.98 3.88
C GLY A 740 19.18 10.11 3.14
N ALA A 741 19.45 8.96 3.74
CA ALA A 741 20.32 7.93 3.18
C ALA A 741 19.77 6.52 3.42
N GLU A 742 20.04 5.63 2.47
CA GLU A 742 19.66 4.23 2.48
C GLU A 742 20.88 3.35 2.29
N LEU A 743 21.05 2.33 3.13
CA LEU A 743 22.11 1.33 3.03
C LEU A 743 21.49 -0.07 2.93
N GLY A 744 21.93 -0.87 1.99
CA GLY A 744 21.68 -2.30 1.95
C GLY A 744 22.99 -3.06 1.77
N ILE A 745 23.20 -4.09 2.56
CA ILE A 745 24.38 -4.95 2.47
C ILE A 745 23.99 -6.41 2.62
N GLU A 746 24.54 -7.27 1.80
CA GLU A 746 24.38 -8.71 1.86
C GLU A 746 25.77 -9.36 1.74
N ALA A 747 26.07 -10.29 2.63
CA ALA A 747 27.32 -11.04 2.61
C ALA A 747 27.07 -12.55 2.67
N GLN A 748 27.52 -13.27 1.65
CA GLN A 748 27.55 -14.74 1.64
C GLN A 748 28.80 -15.21 2.38
N VAL A 749 28.68 -15.46 3.70
CA VAL A 749 29.81 -15.78 4.57
C VAL A 749 30.31 -17.22 4.33
N THR A 750 29.37 -18.15 4.14
CA THR A 750 29.62 -19.52 3.71
C THR A 750 28.64 -19.89 2.60
N PRO A 751 28.78 -21.02 1.90
CA PRO A 751 27.80 -21.46 0.92
C PRO A 751 26.36 -21.55 1.47
N THR A 752 26.23 -21.79 2.77
CA THR A 752 24.93 -21.96 3.45
C THR A 752 24.49 -20.78 4.30
N ILE A 753 25.41 -19.89 4.67
CA ILE A 753 25.13 -18.76 5.59
C ILE A 753 25.25 -17.43 4.86
N LYS A 754 24.18 -16.66 4.96
CA LYS A 754 24.09 -15.30 4.46
C LYS A 754 23.75 -14.33 5.59
N LEU A 755 24.48 -13.23 5.66
CA LEU A 755 24.15 -12.09 6.52
C LEU A 755 23.57 -10.95 5.69
N LYS A 756 22.59 -10.26 6.23
CA LYS A 756 21.93 -9.11 5.62
C LYS A 756 21.90 -7.94 6.59
N GLY A 757 22.08 -6.75 6.07
CA GLY A 757 21.90 -5.51 6.82
C GLY A 757 21.20 -4.49 5.96
N ALA A 758 20.25 -3.76 6.54
CA ALA A 758 19.59 -2.65 5.89
C ALA A 758 19.45 -1.49 6.87
N ALA A 759 19.60 -0.27 6.38
CA ALA A 759 19.38 0.93 7.17
C ALA A 759 18.78 2.04 6.33
N SER A 760 17.87 2.79 6.92
CA SER A 760 17.34 4.04 6.39
C SER A 760 17.40 5.08 7.49
N VAL A 761 17.94 6.25 7.16
CA VAL A 761 17.93 7.43 8.02
C VAL A 761 17.40 8.58 7.20
N GLY A 762 16.21 9.04 7.54
CA GLY A 762 15.54 10.13 6.85
C GLY A 762 15.11 11.24 7.82
N GLN A 763 14.75 12.38 7.23
CA GLN A 763 14.03 13.47 7.84
C GLN A 763 13.04 14.02 6.80
N TYR A 764 11.76 14.04 7.16
CA TYR A 764 10.67 14.45 6.29
C TYR A 764 9.88 15.55 6.96
N THR A 765 10.01 16.79 6.45
CA THR A 765 9.44 17.96 7.12
C THR A 765 8.71 18.88 6.14
N PHE A 766 7.78 19.65 6.65
CA PHE A 766 7.26 20.79 5.92
C PHE A 766 8.36 21.86 5.78
N ASN A 767 8.51 22.43 4.60
CA ASN A 767 9.55 23.42 4.32
C ASN A 767 9.01 24.87 4.26
N ASN A 768 7.70 25.04 4.30
CA ASN A 768 7.01 26.34 4.35
C ASN A 768 5.82 26.30 5.32
N ASN A 769 5.13 27.44 5.43
CA ASN A 769 3.82 27.57 6.05
C ASN A 769 2.78 27.57 4.91
N PRO A 770 1.97 26.53 4.74
CA PRO A 770 0.94 26.48 3.70
C PRO A 770 -0.17 27.50 3.94
N ASN A 771 -0.87 27.90 2.86
CA ASN A 771 -2.12 28.62 3.00
C ASN A 771 -3.19 27.69 3.57
N LEU A 772 -4.02 28.20 4.47
CA LEU A 772 -5.12 27.50 5.12
C LEU A 772 -6.41 28.32 5.03
N TYR A 773 -7.48 27.67 4.62
CA TYR A 773 -8.85 28.16 4.81
C TYR A 773 -9.76 26.99 5.19
N ILE A 774 -10.89 27.31 5.79
CA ILE A 774 -11.94 26.34 6.09
C ILE A 774 -13.22 26.72 5.35
N THR A 775 -14.03 25.71 5.05
CA THR A 775 -15.42 25.86 4.60
C THR A 775 -16.32 24.92 5.37
N SER A 776 -17.58 25.26 5.49
CA SER A 776 -18.65 24.39 6.03
C SER A 776 -19.96 24.81 5.39
N ASP A 777 -20.96 23.98 5.51
CA ASP A 777 -22.37 24.35 5.24
C ASP A 777 -22.95 25.23 6.37
N ASP A 778 -22.29 25.30 7.51
CA ASP A 778 -22.63 26.15 8.65
C ASP A 778 -21.95 27.53 8.61
N LEU A 779 -21.19 27.84 7.52
CA LEU A 779 -20.39 29.07 7.41
C LEU A 779 -20.65 29.82 6.09
N ASP A 780 -20.71 31.16 6.15
CA ASP A 780 -20.84 32.02 4.99
C ASP A 780 -19.57 32.07 4.14
N GLY A 781 -19.32 31.01 3.39
CA GLY A 781 -18.19 30.93 2.47
C GLY A 781 -16.86 30.51 3.12
N PRO A 782 -15.74 30.67 2.41
CA PRO A 782 -14.42 30.31 2.90
C PRO A 782 -13.91 31.26 3.98
N ILE A 783 -13.51 30.74 5.13
CA ILE A 783 -12.97 31.50 6.27
C ILE A 783 -11.45 31.28 6.35
N THR A 784 -10.72 32.34 6.58
CA THR A 784 -9.27 32.35 6.84
C THR A 784 -8.99 33.03 8.18
N PHE A 785 -7.94 32.57 8.88
CA PHE A 785 -7.53 33.11 10.18
C PHE A 785 -6.21 33.90 10.04
N GLY A 786 -6.16 35.11 10.57
CA GLY A 786 -4.98 35.97 10.59
C GLY A 786 -4.38 36.19 9.19
N ASP A 787 -3.14 35.72 8.98
CA ASP A 787 -2.44 35.83 7.69
C ASP A 787 -2.86 34.78 6.65
N GLY A 788 -3.83 33.93 6.97
CA GLY A 788 -4.32 32.86 6.11
C GLY A 788 -3.35 31.68 5.96
N THR A 789 -2.42 31.51 6.89
CA THR A 789 -1.45 30.40 6.84
C THR A 789 -1.51 29.53 8.10
N THR A 790 -1.08 28.29 7.96
CA THR A 790 -0.78 27.40 9.09
C THR A 790 0.73 27.27 9.29
N LYS A 791 1.21 27.37 10.52
CA LYS A 791 2.63 27.46 10.89
C LYS A 791 3.26 26.06 10.96
N LEU A 792 3.34 25.36 9.83
CA LEU A 792 3.83 23.98 9.74
C LEU A 792 5.34 23.85 9.43
N LYS A 793 6.03 24.93 9.08
CA LYS A 793 7.46 24.84 8.73
C LYS A 793 8.26 24.15 9.84
N ASN A 794 9.05 23.12 9.47
CA ASN A 794 9.85 22.25 10.33
C ASN A 794 9.10 21.20 11.14
N TYR A 795 7.76 21.13 11.10
CA TYR A 795 7.04 19.96 11.60
C TYR A 795 7.33 18.74 10.72
N HIS A 796 7.39 17.57 11.35
CA HIS A 796 7.57 16.32 10.62
C HIS A 796 6.30 15.90 9.87
N VAL A 797 6.48 15.38 8.66
CA VAL A 797 5.39 14.80 7.88
C VAL A 797 5.06 13.43 8.47
N ALA A 798 3.86 13.25 9.00
CA ALA A 798 3.44 11.96 9.55
C ALA A 798 3.39 10.87 8.47
N GLY A 799 3.74 9.65 8.80
CA GLY A 799 3.66 8.57 7.82
C GLY A 799 4.54 7.36 8.06
N GLY A 800 4.75 6.95 9.28
CA GLY A 800 5.59 5.84 9.71
C GLY A 800 6.99 6.31 10.14
N PRO A 801 7.85 5.38 10.56
CA PRO A 801 9.17 5.73 11.09
C PRO A 801 10.09 6.32 10.02
N GLU A 802 10.79 7.40 10.36
CA GLU A 802 11.82 8.02 9.50
C GLU A 802 13.14 7.24 9.52
N ARG A 803 13.35 6.42 10.55
CA ARG A 803 14.55 5.60 10.70
C ARG A 803 14.19 4.14 10.88
N ALA A 804 14.81 3.28 10.08
CA ALA A 804 14.62 1.84 10.13
C ALA A 804 15.96 1.13 9.94
N TYR A 805 16.25 0.15 10.80
CA TYR A 805 17.49 -0.62 10.76
C TYR A 805 17.16 -2.11 10.83
N GLN A 806 17.90 -2.92 10.09
CA GLN A 806 17.77 -4.37 10.10
C GLN A 806 19.11 -5.05 10.18
N VAL A 807 19.16 -6.11 10.98
CA VAL A 807 20.22 -7.13 10.91
C VAL A 807 19.54 -8.47 10.69
N GLY A 808 19.97 -9.20 9.67
CA GLY A 808 19.37 -10.46 9.28
C GLY A 808 20.41 -11.56 9.09
N PHE A 809 20.00 -12.77 9.42
CA PHE A 809 20.73 -14.02 9.24
C PHE A 809 19.85 -14.99 8.44
N GLU A 810 20.40 -15.65 7.43
CA GLU A 810 19.75 -16.68 6.66
C GLU A 810 20.66 -17.89 6.54
N TYR A 811 20.13 -19.07 6.89
CA TYR A 811 20.77 -20.35 6.68
C TYR A 811 20.00 -21.16 5.64
N ARG A 812 20.70 -21.68 4.64
CA ARG A 812 20.16 -22.57 3.61
C ARG A 812 20.89 -23.90 3.62
N ASP A 813 20.18 -24.96 3.93
CA ASP A 813 20.72 -26.32 4.01
C ASP A 813 20.70 -26.99 2.63
N PRO A 814 21.73 -27.78 2.28
CA PRO A 814 21.73 -28.61 1.06
C PRO A 814 20.54 -29.55 0.89
N LYS A 815 19.87 -29.90 1.99
CA LYS A 815 18.65 -30.74 2.00
C LYS A 815 17.36 -29.96 1.78
N PHE A 816 17.45 -28.77 1.14
CA PHE A 816 16.30 -27.93 0.74
C PHE A 816 15.42 -27.42 1.88
N TRP A 817 15.98 -27.21 3.07
CA TRP A 817 15.34 -26.42 4.11
C TRP A 817 16.14 -25.15 4.37
N TRP A 818 15.49 -24.15 4.86
CA TRP A 818 16.11 -22.88 5.16
C TRP A 818 15.41 -22.18 6.31
N VAL A 819 16.13 -21.34 7.02
CA VAL A 819 15.61 -20.49 8.08
C VAL A 819 16.30 -19.14 8.00
N GLY A 820 15.53 -18.09 8.26
CA GLY A 820 15.99 -16.72 8.38
C GLY A 820 15.46 -16.10 9.67
N LEU A 821 16.25 -15.23 10.25
CA LEU A 821 15.90 -14.40 11.39
C LEU A 821 16.29 -12.97 11.07
N THR A 822 15.37 -12.03 11.32
CA THR A 822 15.64 -10.61 11.18
C THR A 822 15.26 -9.89 12.46
N THR A 823 16.11 -8.95 12.89
CA THR A 823 15.84 -8.01 13.98
C THR A 823 15.79 -6.61 13.37
N ASN A 824 14.69 -5.91 13.60
CA ASN A 824 14.38 -4.65 13.01
C ASN A 824 14.15 -3.60 14.11
N TYR A 825 14.84 -2.48 14.06
CA TYR A 825 14.67 -1.35 14.98
C TYR A 825 14.11 -0.14 14.23
N PHE A 826 13.11 0.51 14.82
CA PHE A 826 12.41 1.64 14.24
C PHE A 826 12.38 2.80 15.22
N SER A 827 12.56 4.01 14.70
CA SER A 827 12.53 5.23 15.50
C SER A 827 12.09 6.45 14.67
N ASN A 828 11.79 7.55 15.35
CA ASN A 828 11.39 8.81 14.75
C ASN A 828 10.11 8.66 13.90
N ALA A 829 9.03 8.18 14.50
CA ALA A 829 7.68 8.29 13.95
C ALA A 829 6.91 9.37 14.73
N TYR A 830 6.07 10.12 14.04
CA TYR A 830 5.40 11.31 14.58
C TYR A 830 3.90 11.26 14.32
N VAL A 831 3.14 11.89 15.25
CA VAL A 831 1.70 12.11 15.09
C VAL A 831 1.42 13.09 13.95
N ASP A 832 0.30 12.90 13.25
CA ASP A 832 -0.21 13.88 12.30
C ASP A 832 -0.87 15.03 13.06
N VAL A 833 -0.36 16.23 12.85
CA VAL A 833 -0.77 17.41 13.63
C VAL A 833 -2.07 18.00 13.11
N ASN A 834 -2.87 18.62 13.99
CA ASN A 834 -4.02 19.41 13.58
C ASN A 834 -3.53 20.75 13.01
N ASN A 835 -3.86 21.04 11.76
CA ASN A 835 -3.35 22.22 11.06
C ASN A 835 -4.02 23.51 11.53
N LEU A 836 -5.30 23.48 11.89
CA LEU A 836 -6.07 24.62 12.38
C LEU A 836 -5.50 25.15 13.70
N SER A 837 -5.05 24.28 14.59
CA SER A 837 -4.37 24.66 15.84
C SER A 837 -3.00 25.35 15.61
N ARG A 838 -2.44 25.27 14.41
CA ARG A 838 -1.19 25.96 14.03
C ARG A 838 -1.44 27.20 13.19
N SER A 839 -2.71 27.66 13.08
CA SER A 839 -3.12 28.93 12.48
C SER A 839 -3.43 29.98 13.55
N ASP A 840 -3.76 31.18 13.12
CA ASP A 840 -4.11 32.25 14.05
C ASP A 840 -5.45 32.01 14.77
N ASN A 841 -6.27 31.03 14.34
CA ASN A 841 -7.41 30.51 15.11
C ASN A 841 -7.00 30.09 16.56
N PHE A 842 -5.79 29.57 16.71
CA PHE A 842 -5.30 29.11 18.01
C PHE A 842 -5.17 30.22 19.04
N THR A 843 -4.85 31.43 18.63
CA THR A 843 -4.60 32.57 19.50
C THR A 843 -5.77 33.53 19.66
N THR A 844 -6.88 33.27 18.95
CA THR A 844 -8.00 34.22 18.79
C THR A 844 -9.25 33.68 19.48
N ASP A 845 -9.91 34.54 20.25
CA ASP A 845 -11.20 34.24 20.88
C ASP A 845 -12.39 34.39 19.89
N PHE A 846 -13.59 34.12 20.37
CA PHE A 846 -14.81 34.18 19.55
C PHE A 846 -15.12 35.60 18.97
N ASP A 847 -14.63 36.68 19.60
CA ASP A 847 -14.77 38.04 19.11
C ASP A 847 -13.64 38.46 18.15
N GLY A 848 -12.72 37.54 17.81
CA GLY A 848 -11.59 37.85 16.96
C GLY A 848 -10.43 38.57 17.65
N GLN A 849 -10.45 38.61 18.98
CA GLN A 849 -9.39 39.25 19.76
C GLN A 849 -8.38 38.18 20.26
N PRO A 850 -7.11 38.57 20.42
CA PRO A 850 -6.14 37.67 21.05
C PRO A 850 -6.57 37.31 22.49
N PHE A 851 -6.40 36.06 22.88
CA PHE A 851 -6.67 35.62 24.25
C PHE A 851 -5.83 36.43 25.25
N ASN A 852 -6.47 37.01 26.26
CA ASN A 852 -5.82 37.85 27.30
C ASN A 852 -4.96 37.04 28.26
N ASP A 853 -5.12 35.70 28.33
CA ASP A 853 -4.38 34.75 29.15
C ASP A 853 -3.43 33.87 28.31
N TYR A 854 -3.15 34.26 27.05
CA TYR A 854 -2.25 33.55 26.16
C TYR A 854 -0.81 33.60 26.70
N ASP A 855 -0.25 32.41 26.94
CA ASP A 855 1.13 32.20 27.35
C ASP A 855 1.89 31.47 26.23
N PRO A 856 2.88 32.10 25.59
CA PRO A 856 3.65 31.47 24.50
C PRO A 856 4.44 30.23 24.91
N GLU A 857 4.88 30.12 26.17
CA GLU A 857 5.62 28.95 26.63
C GLU A 857 4.68 27.75 26.75
N VAL A 858 3.49 27.96 27.33
CA VAL A 858 2.45 26.94 27.40
C VAL A 858 1.96 26.57 26.01
N ALA A 859 1.75 27.51 25.12
CA ALA A 859 1.35 27.30 23.73
C ALA A 859 2.37 26.42 22.97
N ASN A 860 3.66 26.71 23.12
CA ASN A 860 4.73 25.93 22.49
C ASN A 860 4.73 24.47 22.96
N GLU A 861 4.46 24.21 24.23
CA GLU A 861 4.39 22.83 24.74
C GLU A 861 3.11 22.12 24.25
N LEU A 862 1.96 22.81 24.21
CA LEU A 862 0.69 22.29 23.67
C LEU A 862 0.77 21.93 22.20
N LEU A 863 1.49 22.73 21.41
CA LEU A 863 1.63 22.55 19.96
C LEU A 863 2.83 21.65 19.56
N LYS A 864 3.61 21.19 20.54
CA LYS A 864 4.75 20.30 20.27
C LYS A 864 4.28 18.99 19.66
N GLN A 865 4.87 18.65 18.53
CA GLN A 865 4.53 17.41 17.82
C GLN A 865 4.94 16.18 18.64
N GLU A 866 4.02 15.30 18.89
CA GLU A 866 4.25 14.04 19.60
C GLU A 866 5.12 13.12 18.75
N LYS A 867 6.19 12.59 19.36
CA LYS A 867 7.02 11.52 18.81
C LYS A 867 6.64 10.21 19.47
N PHE A 868 6.39 9.17 18.68
CA PHE A 868 6.10 7.83 19.19
C PHE A 868 7.36 7.15 19.73
N ASP A 869 7.17 6.21 20.64
CA ASP A 869 8.23 5.40 21.20
C ASP A 869 8.93 4.55 20.14
N ASP A 870 10.22 4.38 20.32
CA ASP A 870 11.05 3.50 19.50
C ASP A 870 10.76 2.03 19.84
N TYR A 871 10.87 1.13 18.86
CA TYR A 871 10.57 -0.29 19.07
C TYR A 871 11.42 -1.24 18.24
N VAL A 872 11.46 -2.50 18.67
CA VAL A 872 12.20 -3.59 18.02
C VAL A 872 11.24 -4.72 17.64
N LEU A 873 11.29 -5.15 16.37
CA LEU A 873 10.53 -6.30 15.88
C LEU A 873 11.49 -7.42 15.45
N VAL A 874 11.21 -8.64 15.91
CA VAL A 874 11.95 -9.84 15.51
C VAL A 874 11.06 -10.70 14.65
N ASN A 875 11.54 -11.06 13.45
CA ASN A 875 10.81 -11.92 12.51
C ASN A 875 11.60 -13.20 12.27
N ILE A 876 10.89 -14.31 12.17
CA ILE A 876 11.43 -15.63 11.87
C ILE A 876 10.74 -16.14 10.62
N VAL A 877 11.51 -16.64 9.65
CA VAL A 877 10.98 -17.17 8.41
C VAL A 877 11.69 -18.49 8.08
N GLY A 878 10.97 -19.43 7.52
CA GLY A 878 11.61 -20.69 7.10
C GLY A 878 10.73 -21.55 6.24
N GLY A 879 11.36 -22.55 5.62
CA GLY A 879 10.64 -23.46 4.74
C GLY A 879 11.44 -24.68 4.36
N LYS A 880 10.72 -25.63 3.77
CA LYS A 880 11.30 -26.85 3.22
C LYS A 880 10.53 -27.30 1.99
N SER A 881 11.25 -27.87 1.04
CA SER A 881 10.66 -28.48 -0.16
C SER A 881 11.10 -29.94 -0.27
N TRP A 882 10.21 -30.77 -0.74
CA TRP A 882 10.45 -32.20 -1.02
C TRP A 882 10.04 -32.50 -2.45
N LYS A 883 10.84 -33.29 -3.13
CA LYS A 883 10.47 -33.92 -4.39
C LYS A 883 9.97 -35.33 -4.11
N ILE A 884 8.71 -35.60 -4.38
CA ILE A 884 8.07 -36.90 -4.17
C ILE A 884 7.57 -37.37 -5.55
N ASN A 885 8.29 -38.27 -6.18
CA ASN A 885 8.07 -38.66 -7.58
C ASN A 885 8.10 -37.45 -8.51
N GLN A 886 7.00 -37.16 -9.23
CA GLN A 886 6.82 -35.98 -10.11
C GLN A 886 6.31 -34.71 -9.40
N TYR A 887 5.95 -34.80 -8.11
CA TYR A 887 5.38 -33.71 -7.35
C TYR A 887 6.44 -32.99 -6.52
N TYR A 888 6.32 -31.68 -6.43
CA TYR A 888 7.05 -30.87 -5.46
C TYR A 888 6.08 -30.45 -4.35
N VAL A 889 6.34 -30.94 -3.14
CA VAL A 889 5.60 -30.51 -1.95
C VAL A 889 6.45 -29.50 -1.21
N GLY A 890 5.91 -28.35 -0.90
CA GLY A 890 6.63 -27.32 -0.17
C GLY A 890 5.84 -26.82 1.04
N PHE A 891 6.61 -26.39 2.02
CA PHE A 891 6.12 -25.76 3.24
C PHE A 891 6.91 -24.45 3.42
N PHE A 892 6.20 -23.39 3.80
CA PHE A 892 6.74 -22.08 4.14
C PHE A 892 6.01 -21.54 5.36
N ALA A 893 6.74 -20.98 6.32
CA ALA A 893 6.18 -20.35 7.50
C ALA A 893 6.93 -19.07 7.84
N THR A 894 6.20 -18.09 8.38
CA THR A 894 6.77 -16.89 8.97
C THR A 894 6.07 -16.59 10.29
N ILE A 895 6.85 -16.09 11.24
CA ILE A 895 6.38 -15.49 12.48
C ILE A 895 6.90 -14.06 12.47
N ASN A 896 6.00 -13.10 12.47
CA ASN A 896 6.35 -11.69 12.55
C ASN A 896 6.10 -11.19 13.96
N ASN A 897 6.95 -10.25 14.41
CA ASN A 897 6.89 -9.73 15.76
C ASN A 897 6.88 -10.85 16.82
N ALA A 898 7.87 -11.74 16.74
CA ALA A 898 7.93 -12.94 17.59
C ALA A 898 8.05 -12.62 19.11
N LEU A 899 8.40 -11.39 19.46
CA LEU A 899 8.47 -10.90 20.83
C LEU A 899 7.15 -10.29 21.31
N ASP A 900 6.12 -10.26 20.48
CA ASP A 900 4.79 -9.67 20.78
C ASP A 900 4.87 -8.21 21.26
N GLN A 901 5.79 -7.43 20.68
CA GLN A 901 5.96 -6.02 21.02
C GLN A 901 4.76 -5.20 20.58
N GLU A 902 4.15 -4.44 21.49
CA GLU A 902 3.19 -3.41 21.13
C GLU A 902 3.90 -2.18 20.58
N TYR A 903 3.36 -1.58 19.51
CA TYR A 903 3.93 -0.39 18.89
C TYR A 903 2.86 0.40 18.14
N ILE A 904 3.10 1.72 18.00
CA ILE A 904 2.24 2.64 17.26
C ILE A 904 2.76 2.73 15.82
N THR A 905 1.86 2.58 14.85
CA THR A 905 2.19 2.68 13.41
C THR A 905 1.83 4.03 12.80
N GLY A 906 1.05 4.85 13.51
CA GLY A 906 0.62 6.18 13.13
C GLY A 906 -0.44 6.69 14.06
N GLY A 907 -0.79 7.95 13.94
CA GLY A 907 -1.82 8.59 14.73
C GLY A 907 -2.03 10.03 14.28
N PHE A 908 -3.08 10.66 14.79
CA PHE A 908 -3.41 12.03 14.48
C PHE A 908 -4.00 12.76 15.71
N GLU A 909 -3.72 14.05 15.80
CA GLU A 909 -4.38 14.92 16.76
C GLU A 909 -5.83 15.13 16.37
N GLN A 910 -6.74 15.16 17.34
CA GLN A 910 -8.15 15.49 17.08
C GLN A 910 -8.32 17.00 16.95
N GLY A 911 -9.01 17.46 15.88
CA GLY A 911 -9.23 18.87 15.61
C GLY A 911 -10.39 19.51 16.40
N ARG A 912 -11.02 18.78 17.33
CA ARG A 912 -12.21 19.27 18.05
C ARG A 912 -11.89 20.48 18.94
N LYS A 913 -10.75 20.46 19.62
CA LYS A 913 -10.26 21.55 20.47
C LYS A 913 -9.08 22.23 19.78
N SER A 914 -9.36 23.20 18.91
CA SER A 914 -8.38 23.81 18.02
C SER A 914 -7.87 25.19 18.46
N ASN A 915 -8.44 25.78 19.54
CA ASN A 915 -7.96 27.03 20.12
C ASN A 915 -7.14 26.79 21.41
N TYR A 916 -6.41 27.84 21.85
CA TYR A 916 -5.49 27.79 22.98
C TYR A 916 -6.17 27.38 24.30
N ARG A 917 -7.30 28.02 24.64
CA ARG A 917 -7.97 27.78 25.93
C ARG A 917 -8.52 26.37 26.01
N ASP A 918 -9.25 25.95 25.01
CA ASP A 918 -9.89 24.65 24.94
C ASP A 918 -8.85 23.51 24.95
N LEU A 919 -7.76 23.67 24.17
CA LEU A 919 -6.70 22.67 24.14
C LEU A 919 -5.94 22.61 25.46
N LYS A 920 -5.64 23.77 26.07
CA LYS A 920 -5.01 23.88 27.39
C LYS A 920 -5.86 23.20 28.48
N GLU A 921 -7.16 23.49 28.49
CA GLU A 921 -8.09 22.88 29.43
C GLU A 921 -8.10 21.35 29.27
N ASP A 922 -8.30 20.86 28.04
CA ASP A 922 -8.38 19.40 27.78
C ASP A 922 -7.07 18.69 28.13
N ARG A 923 -5.90 19.27 27.83
CA ARG A 923 -4.58 18.68 28.09
C ARG A 923 -4.13 18.76 29.56
N SER A 924 -4.65 19.72 30.32
CA SER A 924 -4.28 19.91 31.73
C SER A 924 -5.07 19.04 32.73
N ARG A 925 -6.03 18.26 32.26
CA ARG A 925 -6.87 17.42 33.09
C ARG A 925 -6.08 16.29 33.76
N GLU A 926 -6.16 16.17 35.09
CA GLU A 926 -5.46 15.11 35.84
C GLU A 926 -5.93 13.70 35.47
N ASN A 927 -7.16 13.54 35.01
CA ASN A 927 -7.77 12.26 34.64
C ASN A 927 -7.62 11.92 33.16
N GLY A 928 -6.79 12.66 32.42
CA GLY A 928 -6.55 12.47 31.01
C GLY A 928 -7.42 13.36 30.10
N SER A 929 -6.93 13.57 28.89
CA SER A 929 -7.61 14.35 27.87
C SER A 929 -8.81 13.58 27.29
N VAL A 930 -9.94 14.24 27.11
CA VAL A 930 -11.14 13.68 26.43
C VAL A 930 -10.90 13.58 24.93
N PHE A 931 -10.18 14.55 24.35
CA PHE A 931 -9.88 14.65 22.92
C PHE A 931 -8.39 14.48 22.62
N GLY A 932 -7.71 13.57 23.35
CA GLY A 932 -6.33 13.22 23.08
C GLY A 932 -6.13 12.62 21.69
N SER A 933 -4.87 12.50 21.25
CA SER A 933 -4.52 11.90 19.96
C SER A 933 -5.12 10.51 19.80
N ARG A 934 -5.44 10.14 18.56
CA ARG A 934 -5.88 8.79 18.20
C ARG A 934 -4.77 8.04 17.49
N TYR A 935 -4.59 6.78 17.84
CA TYR A 935 -3.48 5.96 17.37
C TYR A 935 -3.94 4.74 16.60
N PHE A 936 -3.11 4.36 15.62
CA PHE A 936 -3.15 3.05 14.96
C PHE A 936 -2.04 2.20 15.55
N PHE A 937 -2.38 1.04 16.08
CA PHE A 937 -1.42 0.10 16.65
C PHE A 937 -0.99 -0.95 15.63
N GLY A 938 0.23 -1.42 15.76
CA GLY A 938 0.76 -2.52 14.97
C GLY A 938 0.17 -3.86 15.43
N THR A 939 0.37 -4.86 14.59
CA THR A 939 -0.03 -6.24 14.91
C THR A 939 0.99 -6.84 15.87
N GLY A 940 0.54 -7.45 16.96
CA GLY A 940 1.36 -8.26 17.83
C GLY A 940 1.93 -9.50 17.13
N ALA A 941 2.28 -10.54 17.89
CA ALA A 941 2.80 -11.77 17.30
C ALA A 941 1.82 -12.36 16.28
N SER A 942 2.27 -12.48 15.03
CA SER A 942 1.45 -13.00 13.95
C SER A 942 2.19 -14.06 13.15
N TYR A 943 1.43 -15.04 12.63
CA TYR A 943 1.97 -16.11 11.83
C TYR A 943 1.31 -16.21 10.46
N TYR A 944 2.07 -16.78 9.54
CA TYR A 944 1.58 -17.21 8.24
C TYR A 944 2.25 -18.55 7.89
N VAL A 945 1.45 -19.56 7.55
CA VAL A 945 1.94 -20.90 7.17
C VAL A 945 1.30 -21.26 5.84
N ASN A 946 2.10 -21.69 4.88
CA ASN A 946 1.62 -22.10 3.57
C ASN A 946 2.19 -23.46 3.20
N VAL A 947 1.33 -24.37 2.74
CA VAL A 947 1.68 -25.68 2.18
C VAL A 947 1.21 -25.71 0.74
N TYR A 948 2.07 -26.19 -0.15
CA TYR A 948 1.72 -26.28 -1.57
C TYR A 948 2.20 -27.58 -2.20
N VAL A 949 1.49 -27.98 -3.23
CA VAL A 949 1.87 -29.06 -4.15
C VAL A 949 1.94 -28.47 -5.56
N ARG A 950 3.06 -28.70 -6.25
CA ARG A 950 3.28 -28.32 -7.66
C ARG A 950 3.54 -29.57 -8.50
N PHE A 951 2.95 -29.63 -9.71
CA PHE A 951 3.03 -30.74 -10.64
C PHE A 951 2.90 -30.28 -12.09
#